data_30fbb7268a47bf61f8c4b95d5c33a470
#
_entry.id   30fbb7268a47bf61f8c4b95d5c33a470
#
_cell.length_a   1.000
_cell.length_b   1.000
_cell.length_c   1.000
_cell.angle_alpha   90.00
_cell.angle_beta   90.00
_cell.angle_gamma   90.00
#
_symmetry.space_group_name_H-M   'P 1'
#
loop_
_entity.id
_entity.type
_entity.pdbx_description
1 polymer ?
#
loop_
_entity_poly.entity_id
_entity_poly.type
_entity_poly.pdbx_seq_one_letter_code
_entity_poly.pdbx_strand_id
1 'polypeptide(L)'
;MNTTTATLPDSASHTYEQVATASNEVAGLLAKRLKTETQGEVLFTAADRGRYATDASIYQVTPLGVFVPKHAEEVATAMAICRDLKVPIVPRGGGTSQCGQTTGVGLVIDHSKYVRNILNLDLQAGTVEVQPGMVLDNLNASLKKHGVWFPVDVSTSAQATLGGMAGNNSCGSRSIAYGNMVHNVVGAKAWLSNGDLLDFSQFENSTGRAKEIGEFVKQLAVHHQAELQTHWPKVLRRVAGYNLDIFDNQNERPYTADGKVNLSHLLVGSEGTLAMTQSLTLRLSELPTAKVLGVVNFNSFHKAMDSAQHIVKLGNGSLTAVELVDRTMIDLSLKIPAFAPTIRTAIIGEPEAILLVEFAGTDKEKLKRELKQLVALMGDMGLPNSVVEMVDDAPQKNLWEVRKAGLNIMMSLKGDGKPVSFIEDCAVPLEHLAEYTDALTQVFQKHGTKGTWYAHASVGTLHVRPILDMRRDGPLKMRAIAEEASVLVRKFKGAYSGEHGDGLCRGEWIEWQFGPALQQAFAQIKQHLDPLNLLSPNRMVNPPKMDDTSLMRFGNNYKIIPIQTALDWSAWNVHNDAATEQTTLPGTGQDPAQGLAKAVEMCNNNGTCRKFDTGTMCPSFRVTRDEVHATRGRANTLRLALSGQLQGGLESPEVKEAMDLCVGCKGCKRDCPTGVDMARMKIEVQHHYNEKHGLQLKDTLISNLPRYAHIASQWPGLMNLRNQSPLLAKLAESLTGLSAERSWPEWKKNHFFNGPRVGVSAEEVLKASKPVVLFVDTFNGYFESENAWAAHDVLSAAGYQVHIASRTKQDTPGQHLCCGRTYLASGQVSKAKEHAQALLEALLPFAQKGIAIVGLEPSCLLTLRDESLVMGLGEMADTVAAHAVLFEEFLAAENNAGKLEALKSKLTSAQKPILVHGHCHQKAFGLMPSVTQVIQLIPQAKVDLIESSCCGMAGSFGYEASHLEVSKQMAEANLLPSIRNNKDACVVADGTSCRHQIMDGTKRDAIHVAMLLAQHLIK
;
A
#
# COMPACT_ATOMS: atom_id res chain seq x y z
N MET A 1 25.73 56.56 -17.57
CA MET A 1 26.55 55.34 -17.64
C MET A 1 25.60 54.23 -18.03
N ASN A 2 25.87 53.61 -19.14
CA ASN A 2 24.92 52.72 -19.85
C ASN A 2 24.58 51.45 -19.05
N THR A 3 23.34 51.32 -18.64
CA THR A 3 22.73 50.07 -18.18
C THR A 3 22.21 49.32 -19.40
N THR A 4 22.99 48.37 -19.91
CA THR A 4 22.52 47.38 -20.85
C THR A 4 21.56 46.42 -20.12
N THR A 5 20.27 46.62 -20.31
CA THR A 5 19.24 45.64 -20.01
C THR A 5 19.48 44.44 -20.92
N ALA A 6 20.00 43.37 -20.34
CA ALA A 6 20.01 42.07 -21.00
C ALA A 6 18.55 41.59 -21.10
N THR A 7 17.98 41.71 -22.28
CA THR A 7 16.73 41.04 -22.65
C THR A 7 17.00 39.53 -22.62
N LEU A 8 16.33 38.86 -21.71
CA LEU A 8 16.25 37.39 -21.72
C LEU A 8 15.75 36.93 -23.10
N PRO A 9 16.33 35.92 -23.72
CA PRO A 9 15.81 35.37 -24.97
C PRO A 9 14.39 34.88 -24.71
N ASP A 10 13.45 35.30 -25.59
CA ASP A 10 12.09 34.73 -25.65
C ASP A 10 12.20 33.23 -25.51
N SER A 11 11.78 32.68 -24.35
CA SER A 11 11.68 31.28 -24.13
C SER A 11 10.57 30.80 -25.07
N ALA A 12 10.95 30.25 -26.20
CA ALA A 12 10.04 29.52 -27.05
C ALA A 12 9.25 28.53 -26.16
N SER A 13 7.96 28.75 -26.08
CA SER A 13 7.01 27.84 -25.50
C SER A 13 7.05 26.54 -26.30
N HIS A 14 8.01 25.69 -26.01
CA HIS A 14 7.99 24.32 -26.52
C HIS A 14 6.82 23.64 -25.78
N THR A 15 5.69 23.56 -26.44
CA THR A 15 4.54 22.79 -25.99
C THR A 15 4.99 21.35 -25.77
N TYR A 16 4.46 20.68 -24.75
CA TYR A 16 4.74 19.27 -24.46
C TYR A 16 4.58 18.34 -25.69
N GLU A 17 3.79 18.70 -26.68
CA GLU A 17 3.63 18.01 -27.96
C GLU A 17 4.87 18.06 -28.87
N GLN A 18 5.64 19.16 -28.86
CA GLN A 18 6.87 19.24 -29.67
C GLN A 18 8.01 18.40 -29.12
N VAL A 19 8.04 18.14 -27.80
CA VAL A 19 8.98 17.20 -27.17
C VAL A 19 8.65 15.75 -27.53
N ALA A 20 7.38 15.41 -27.80
CA ALA A 20 6.92 14.05 -28.11
C ALA A 20 7.37 13.55 -29.50
N THR A 21 7.51 14.42 -30.49
CA THR A 21 7.82 14.02 -31.88
C THR A 21 9.32 13.87 -32.17
N ALA A 22 10.19 14.65 -31.51
CA ALA A 22 11.65 14.45 -31.58
C ALA A 22 12.13 13.25 -30.73
N SER A 23 11.20 12.56 -30.07
CA SER A 23 11.49 11.71 -28.90
C SER A 23 11.88 10.27 -29.21
N ASN A 24 11.46 9.67 -30.33
CA ASN A 24 11.70 8.24 -30.55
C ASN A 24 13.17 7.93 -30.90
N GLU A 25 13.82 8.77 -31.68
CA GLU A 25 15.22 8.58 -32.03
C GLU A 25 16.13 8.84 -30.84
N VAL A 26 15.86 9.94 -30.11
CA VAL A 26 16.59 10.28 -28.86
C VAL A 26 16.37 9.22 -27.81
N ALA A 27 15.14 8.70 -27.65
CA ALA A 27 14.83 7.62 -26.72
C ALA A 27 15.59 6.33 -27.07
N GLY A 28 15.66 5.98 -28.36
CA GLY A 28 16.42 4.82 -28.83
C GLY A 28 17.91 4.95 -28.55
N LEU A 29 18.49 6.12 -28.81
CA LEU A 29 19.91 6.39 -28.53
C LEU A 29 20.21 6.40 -27.03
N LEU A 30 19.34 7.02 -26.23
CA LEU A 30 19.43 7.03 -24.76
C LEU A 30 19.41 5.60 -24.19
N ALA A 31 18.43 4.80 -24.61
CA ALA A 31 18.31 3.40 -24.18
C ALA A 31 19.53 2.58 -24.57
N LYS A 32 20.06 2.77 -25.78
CA LYS A 32 21.27 2.09 -26.24
C LYS A 32 22.49 2.45 -25.40
N ARG A 33 22.74 3.74 -25.17
CA ARG A 33 23.86 4.20 -24.36
C ARG A 33 23.77 3.68 -22.92
N LEU A 34 22.60 3.81 -22.28
CA LEU A 34 22.39 3.29 -20.93
C LEU A 34 22.68 1.78 -20.83
N LYS A 35 22.22 0.97 -21.82
CA LYS A 35 22.49 -0.48 -21.86
C LYS A 35 23.97 -0.82 -22.05
N THR A 36 24.74 0.01 -22.74
CA THR A 36 26.14 -0.25 -23.04
C THR A 36 27.11 0.33 -22.02
N GLU A 37 26.75 1.45 -21.39
CA GLU A 37 27.62 2.21 -20.49
C GLU A 37 27.33 1.96 -19.01
N THR A 38 26.21 1.24 -18.68
CA THR A 38 25.83 0.92 -17.30
C THR A 38 25.39 -0.55 -17.15
N GLN A 39 25.23 -1.00 -15.89
CA GLN A 39 24.68 -2.32 -15.54
C GLN A 39 23.24 -2.24 -15.03
N GLY A 40 22.70 -1.03 -14.87
CA GLY A 40 21.36 -0.78 -14.37
C GLY A 40 20.26 -1.30 -15.30
N GLU A 41 19.04 -1.30 -14.81
CA GLU A 41 17.87 -1.71 -15.60
C GLU A 41 17.41 -0.54 -16.49
N VAL A 42 17.18 -0.82 -17.77
CA VAL A 42 16.81 0.17 -18.79
C VAL A 42 15.42 -0.17 -19.30
N LEU A 43 14.39 0.57 -18.87
CA LEU A 43 12.97 0.28 -19.03
C LEU A 43 12.32 1.32 -19.95
N PHE A 44 12.05 0.94 -21.20
CA PHE A 44 11.60 1.87 -22.25
C PHE A 44 10.33 1.42 -22.97
N THR A 45 9.73 0.29 -22.62
CA THR A 45 8.45 -0.13 -23.21
C THR A 45 7.33 0.86 -22.84
N ALA A 46 6.24 0.87 -23.61
CA ALA A 46 5.09 1.70 -23.32
C ALA A 46 4.50 1.41 -21.91
N ALA A 47 4.47 0.14 -21.52
CA ALA A 47 4.02 -0.29 -20.20
C ALA A 47 4.97 0.18 -19.09
N ASP A 48 6.31 0.09 -19.29
CA ASP A 48 7.29 0.59 -18.33
C ASP A 48 7.11 2.08 -18.07
N ARG A 49 7.16 2.86 -19.14
CA ARG A 49 6.99 4.31 -19.10
C ARG A 49 5.66 4.71 -18.45
N GLY A 50 4.58 4.01 -18.78
CA GLY A 50 3.24 4.26 -18.24
C GLY A 50 3.13 3.96 -16.74
N ARG A 51 3.85 2.94 -16.22
CA ARG A 51 3.91 2.66 -14.77
C ARG A 51 4.59 3.78 -13.97
N TYR A 52 5.54 4.46 -14.58
CA TYR A 52 6.27 5.58 -13.97
C TYR A 52 5.70 6.97 -14.33
N ALA A 53 4.68 7.03 -15.17
CA ALA A 53 4.04 8.28 -15.58
C ALA A 53 3.21 8.95 -14.46
N THR A 54 2.90 8.22 -13.38
CA THR A 54 2.05 8.70 -12.28
C THR A 54 2.72 8.52 -10.92
N ASP A 55 2.31 9.33 -9.96
CA ASP A 55 2.53 9.17 -8.53
C ASP A 55 1.17 9.20 -7.79
N ALA A 56 1.13 9.56 -6.52
CA ALA A 56 -0.14 9.63 -5.79
C ALA A 56 -0.95 10.92 -6.07
N SER A 57 -0.52 11.75 -7.02
CA SER A 57 -1.23 12.96 -7.46
C SER A 57 -2.28 12.67 -8.53
N ILE A 58 -2.97 13.73 -8.95
CA ILE A 58 -3.92 13.70 -10.06
C ILE A 58 -3.23 13.72 -11.44
N TYR A 59 -1.93 13.89 -11.51
CA TYR A 59 -1.18 14.09 -12.75
C TYR A 59 -0.68 12.78 -13.37
N GLN A 60 -0.54 12.80 -14.69
CA GLN A 60 0.12 11.75 -15.48
C GLN A 60 0.99 12.41 -16.55
N VAL A 61 2.31 12.25 -16.43
CA VAL A 61 3.29 12.74 -17.41
C VAL A 61 4.18 11.57 -17.82
N THR A 62 4.04 11.10 -19.05
CA THR A 62 4.78 9.93 -19.54
C THR A 62 6.25 10.27 -19.76
N PRO A 63 7.19 9.60 -19.05
CA PRO A 63 8.62 9.83 -19.24
C PRO A 63 9.14 9.29 -20.58
N LEU A 64 10.31 9.75 -21.00
CA LEU A 64 11.00 9.24 -22.17
C LEU A 64 11.49 7.79 -21.95
N GLY A 65 11.94 7.51 -20.74
CA GLY A 65 12.39 6.19 -20.29
C GLY A 65 12.60 6.18 -18.77
N VAL A 66 12.92 5.00 -18.25
CA VAL A 66 13.23 4.78 -16.84
C VAL A 66 14.56 4.05 -16.72
N PHE A 67 15.40 4.52 -15.82
CA PHE A 67 16.68 3.88 -15.47
C PHE A 67 16.68 3.53 -13.98
N VAL A 68 17.04 2.29 -13.65
CA VAL A 68 17.14 1.79 -12.29
C VAL A 68 18.62 1.43 -12.03
N PRO A 69 19.40 2.33 -11.41
CA PRO A 69 20.83 2.12 -11.18
C PRO A 69 21.06 1.00 -10.16
N LYS A 70 22.01 0.10 -10.43
CA LYS A 70 22.47 -0.91 -9.45
C LYS A 70 23.45 -0.34 -8.44
N HIS A 71 24.24 0.64 -8.86
CA HIS A 71 25.24 1.33 -8.04
C HIS A 71 25.07 2.84 -8.14
N ALA A 72 25.48 3.56 -7.11
CA ALA A 72 25.35 5.02 -7.05
C ALA A 72 26.11 5.73 -8.19
N GLU A 73 27.26 5.20 -8.58
CA GLU A 73 28.14 5.74 -9.62
C GLU A 73 27.47 5.73 -11.01
N GLU A 74 26.58 4.78 -11.27
CA GLU A 74 25.82 4.71 -12.54
C GLU A 74 24.87 5.89 -12.72
N VAL A 75 24.49 6.55 -11.63
CA VAL A 75 23.69 7.80 -11.67
C VAL A 75 24.48 8.88 -12.38
N ALA A 76 25.77 9.05 -12.04
CA ALA A 76 26.63 10.04 -12.70
C ALA A 76 26.80 9.75 -14.20
N THR A 77 26.96 8.46 -14.57
CA THR A 77 27.01 8.05 -15.99
C THR A 77 25.71 8.36 -16.72
N ALA A 78 24.54 8.03 -16.11
CA ALA A 78 23.25 8.34 -16.71
C ALA A 78 23.02 9.86 -16.85
N MET A 79 23.47 10.66 -15.88
CA MET A 79 23.43 12.13 -15.96
C MET A 79 24.31 12.66 -17.10
N ALA A 80 25.52 12.09 -17.30
CA ALA A 80 26.39 12.46 -18.40
C ALA A 80 25.74 12.16 -19.76
N ILE A 81 25.15 10.97 -19.92
CA ILE A 81 24.40 10.60 -21.13
C ILE A 81 23.24 11.58 -21.39
N CYS A 82 22.47 11.89 -20.35
CA CYS A 82 21.35 12.84 -20.45
C CYS A 82 21.82 14.23 -20.83
N ARG A 83 22.95 14.70 -20.28
CA ARG A 83 23.56 15.98 -20.63
C ARG A 83 23.97 16.04 -22.09
N ASP A 84 24.65 15.00 -22.59
CA ASP A 84 25.07 14.90 -23.98
C ASP A 84 23.89 14.94 -24.96
N LEU A 85 22.80 14.25 -24.59
CA LEU A 85 21.58 14.13 -25.40
C LEU A 85 20.55 15.23 -25.12
N LYS A 86 20.84 16.15 -24.19
CA LYS A 86 19.92 17.21 -23.70
C LYS A 86 18.56 16.67 -23.23
N VAL A 87 18.57 15.51 -22.55
CA VAL A 87 17.37 14.87 -22.00
C VAL A 87 17.18 15.29 -20.54
N PRO A 88 16.02 15.81 -20.16
CA PRO A 88 15.72 16.11 -18.78
C PRO A 88 15.80 14.87 -17.89
N ILE A 89 16.08 15.08 -16.61
CA ILE A 89 16.19 14.02 -15.60
C ILE A 89 15.13 14.24 -14.51
N VAL A 90 14.45 13.18 -14.12
CA VAL A 90 13.44 13.18 -13.03
C VAL A 90 13.89 12.19 -11.97
N PRO A 91 14.39 12.65 -10.80
CA PRO A 91 14.71 11.75 -9.70
C PRO A 91 13.43 11.15 -9.09
N ARG A 92 13.47 9.85 -8.76
CA ARG A 92 12.35 9.15 -8.17
C ARG A 92 12.76 8.24 -7.02
N GLY A 93 12.00 8.31 -5.93
CA GLY A 93 12.08 7.40 -4.80
C GLY A 93 10.84 6.50 -4.72
N GLY A 94 10.07 6.59 -3.64
CA GLY A 94 8.86 5.78 -3.42
C GLY A 94 7.70 6.03 -4.39
N GLY A 95 7.69 7.16 -5.09
CA GLY A 95 6.59 7.56 -5.99
C GLY A 95 5.27 7.76 -5.24
N THR A 96 5.33 8.33 -4.04
CA THR A 96 4.19 8.55 -3.14
C THR A 96 3.79 10.04 -3.05
N SER A 97 4.40 10.90 -3.84
CA SER A 97 4.08 12.33 -3.91
C SER A 97 2.61 12.56 -4.29
N GLN A 98 1.99 13.52 -3.62
CA GLN A 98 0.61 13.94 -3.90
C GLN A 98 0.53 15.17 -4.82
N CYS A 99 1.66 15.75 -5.22
CA CYS A 99 1.74 17.01 -5.98
C CYS A 99 2.38 16.85 -7.37
N GLY A 100 2.77 15.63 -7.77
CA GLY A 100 3.34 15.39 -9.10
C GLY A 100 4.85 15.63 -9.21
N GLN A 101 5.60 15.69 -8.09
CA GLN A 101 7.06 15.92 -8.10
C GLN A 101 7.84 14.84 -8.86
N THR A 102 7.34 13.59 -8.84
CA THR A 102 8.07 12.42 -9.36
C THR A 102 7.67 12.03 -10.79
N THR A 103 6.92 12.88 -11.49
CA THR A 103 6.51 12.70 -12.89
C THR A 103 7.17 13.72 -13.79
N GLY A 104 7.47 13.40 -15.04
CA GLY A 104 8.08 14.34 -15.99
C GLY A 104 8.46 13.67 -17.30
N VAL A 105 8.72 14.48 -18.33
CA VAL A 105 8.99 14.03 -19.71
C VAL A 105 10.38 13.42 -19.92
N GLY A 106 11.31 13.57 -18.99
CA GLY A 106 12.71 13.15 -19.14
C GLY A 106 12.97 11.68 -18.83
N LEU A 107 14.23 11.35 -18.51
CA LEU A 107 14.63 10.08 -17.95
C LEU A 107 14.31 10.04 -16.45
N VAL A 108 13.43 9.13 -16.04
CA VAL A 108 13.22 8.86 -14.61
C VAL A 108 14.38 7.99 -14.09
N ILE A 109 15.04 8.44 -13.02
CA ILE A 109 16.06 7.65 -12.31
C ILE A 109 15.48 7.17 -10.99
N ASP A 110 15.20 5.86 -10.88
CA ASP A 110 14.60 5.24 -9.69
C ASP A 110 15.68 4.65 -8.76
N HIS A 111 15.92 5.31 -7.64
CA HIS A 111 16.89 4.89 -6.63
C HIS A 111 16.37 3.78 -5.70
N SER A 112 15.07 3.51 -5.69
CA SER A 112 14.41 2.74 -4.62
C SER A 112 14.72 1.25 -4.58
N LYS A 113 15.21 0.67 -5.71
CA LYS A 113 15.43 -0.78 -5.82
C LYS A 113 16.79 -1.21 -5.26
N TYR A 114 17.88 -0.55 -5.62
CA TYR A 114 19.25 -0.98 -5.29
C TYR A 114 20.05 0.05 -4.48
N VAL A 115 19.90 1.35 -4.75
CA VAL A 115 20.71 2.43 -4.13
C VAL A 115 20.12 2.83 -2.77
N ARG A 116 20.21 1.93 -1.76
CA ARG A 116 19.48 2.01 -0.48
C ARG A 116 20.25 1.47 0.73
N ASN A 117 21.55 1.63 0.74
CA ASN A 117 22.40 1.15 1.82
C ASN A 117 22.60 2.21 2.93
N ILE A 118 22.86 1.75 4.15
CA ILE A 118 23.49 2.53 5.20
C ILE A 118 24.98 2.55 4.88
N LEU A 119 25.55 3.74 4.72
CA LEU A 119 26.96 3.93 4.36
C LEU A 119 27.83 4.05 5.61
N ASN A 120 27.35 4.79 6.62
CA ASN A 120 28.02 4.98 7.90
C ASN A 120 27.00 5.17 9.03
N LEU A 121 27.28 4.66 10.21
CA LEU A 121 26.52 4.87 11.44
C LEU A 121 27.48 5.32 12.53
N ASP A 122 27.35 6.58 12.95
CA ASP A 122 28.12 7.16 14.03
C ASP A 122 27.20 7.47 15.22
N LEU A 123 27.20 6.54 16.19
CA LEU A 123 26.38 6.68 17.40
C LEU A 123 26.92 7.75 18.37
N GLN A 124 28.23 8.09 18.30
CA GLN A 124 28.81 9.15 19.15
C GLN A 124 28.40 10.53 18.64
N ALA A 125 28.45 10.75 17.33
CA ALA A 125 27.95 11.95 16.68
C ALA A 125 26.42 11.99 16.60
N GLY A 126 25.72 10.86 16.86
CA GLY A 126 24.27 10.76 16.72
C GLY A 126 23.81 10.91 15.27
N THR A 127 24.56 10.37 14.30
CA THR A 127 24.27 10.52 12.88
C THR A 127 24.33 9.20 12.12
N VAL A 128 23.62 9.17 10.97
CA VAL A 128 23.70 8.07 9.99
C VAL A 128 23.81 8.62 8.58
N GLU A 129 24.74 8.11 7.78
CA GLU A 129 24.85 8.39 6.35
C GLU A 129 24.15 7.28 5.56
N VAL A 130 23.23 7.64 4.68
CA VAL A 130 22.41 6.71 3.89
C VAL A 130 22.34 7.09 2.42
N GLN A 131 22.14 6.09 1.56
CA GLN A 131 21.80 6.31 0.16
C GLN A 131 20.33 6.74 -0.01
N PRO A 132 19.99 7.52 -1.07
CA PRO A 132 18.68 8.16 -1.22
C PRO A 132 17.49 7.20 -1.36
N GLY A 133 17.70 5.96 -1.83
CA GLY A 133 16.67 4.93 -1.95
C GLY A 133 16.35 4.19 -0.64
N MET A 134 17.02 4.50 0.48
CA MET A 134 16.72 3.90 1.79
C MET A 134 15.29 4.25 2.21
N VAL A 135 14.49 3.24 2.58
CA VAL A 135 13.13 3.41 3.11
C VAL A 135 13.17 3.70 4.60
N LEU A 136 12.36 4.66 5.07
CA LEU A 136 12.36 5.12 6.45
C LEU A 136 12.17 3.98 7.47
N ASP A 137 11.16 3.13 7.30
CA ASP A 137 10.91 2.02 8.24
C ASP A 137 12.06 1.00 8.25
N ASN A 138 12.72 0.78 7.12
CA ASN A 138 13.88 -0.12 7.05
C ASN A 138 15.09 0.46 7.81
N LEU A 139 15.31 1.78 7.69
CA LEU A 139 16.33 2.45 8.51
C LEU A 139 16.02 2.31 9.98
N ASN A 140 14.80 2.67 10.40
CA ASN A 140 14.39 2.64 11.81
C ASN A 140 14.42 1.22 12.40
N ALA A 141 14.06 0.19 11.62
CA ALA A 141 14.22 -1.20 12.03
C ALA A 141 15.69 -1.57 12.31
N SER A 142 16.62 -1.08 11.49
CA SER A 142 18.06 -1.30 11.67
C SER A 142 18.65 -0.56 12.88
N LEU A 143 18.10 0.63 13.19
CA LEU A 143 18.57 1.49 14.29
C LEU A 143 18.02 1.09 15.66
N LYS A 144 16.84 0.44 15.69
CA LYS A 144 16.14 0.08 16.94
C LYS A 144 17.01 -0.65 17.96
N LYS A 145 17.88 -1.55 17.53
CA LYS A 145 18.79 -2.30 18.40
C LYS A 145 19.84 -1.42 19.10
N HIS A 146 20.04 -0.19 18.62
CA HIS A 146 20.94 0.80 19.20
C HIS A 146 20.21 1.83 20.08
N GLY A 147 18.88 1.71 20.27
CA GLY A 147 18.07 2.62 21.06
C GLY A 147 17.86 3.99 20.42
N VAL A 148 18.13 4.13 19.12
CA VAL A 148 17.98 5.38 18.37
C VAL A 148 17.07 5.17 17.14
N TRP A 149 16.57 6.26 16.59
CA TRP A 149 15.75 6.28 15.41
C TRP A 149 15.87 7.60 14.65
N PHE A 150 15.44 7.62 13.39
CA PHE A 150 15.26 8.83 12.61
C PHE A 150 13.81 9.32 12.80
N PRO A 151 13.59 10.53 13.37
CA PRO A 151 12.30 10.87 13.96
C PRO A 151 11.29 11.54 13.02
N VAL A 152 11.60 11.75 11.74
CA VAL A 152 10.67 12.32 10.77
C VAL A 152 9.68 11.26 10.32
N ASP A 153 8.47 11.24 10.91
CA ASP A 153 7.51 10.13 10.87
C ASP A 153 6.40 10.32 9.82
N VAL A 154 6.72 10.34 8.55
CA VAL A 154 5.73 10.46 7.48
C VAL A 154 4.72 9.30 7.47
N SER A 155 3.48 9.55 7.06
CA SER A 155 2.42 8.52 6.96
C SER A 155 2.75 7.37 6.00
N THR A 156 3.61 7.61 5.03
CA THR A 156 4.10 6.65 4.03
C THR A 156 5.44 6.03 4.39
N SER A 157 5.83 6.01 5.67
CA SER A 157 7.15 5.58 6.17
C SER A 157 7.59 4.20 5.68
N ALA A 158 6.63 3.29 5.45
CA ALA A 158 6.90 1.94 4.98
C ALA A 158 7.35 1.85 3.51
N GLN A 159 7.23 2.93 2.73
CA GLN A 159 7.60 2.99 1.30
C GLN A 159 8.28 4.30 0.87
N ALA A 160 8.20 5.35 1.66
CA ALA A 160 8.89 6.61 1.38
C ALA A 160 10.40 6.45 1.52
N THR A 161 11.15 6.95 0.54
CA THR A 161 12.62 6.92 0.56
C THR A 161 13.18 8.21 1.14
N LEU A 162 14.32 8.12 1.84
CA LEU A 162 14.93 9.27 2.50
C LEU A 162 15.35 10.39 1.52
N GLY A 163 15.81 10.02 0.31
CA GLY A 163 16.08 10.99 -0.76
C GLY A 163 14.83 11.73 -1.21
N GLY A 164 13.70 11.01 -1.35
CA GLY A 164 12.40 11.60 -1.66
C GLY A 164 11.89 12.49 -0.54
N MET A 165 12.03 12.05 0.73
CA MET A 165 11.66 12.85 1.91
C MET A 165 12.49 14.13 2.01
N ALA A 166 13.79 14.07 1.74
CA ALA A 166 14.66 15.27 1.74
C ALA A 166 14.29 16.20 0.58
N GLY A 167 14.12 15.68 -0.65
CA GLY A 167 13.70 16.49 -1.79
C GLY A 167 12.38 17.22 -1.57
N ASN A 168 11.47 16.63 -0.80
CA ASN A 168 10.17 17.21 -0.45
C ASN A 168 10.18 18.08 0.84
N ASN A 169 11.23 18.05 1.64
CA ASN A 169 11.26 18.59 3.01
C ASN A 169 10.15 18.01 3.91
N SER A 170 9.92 16.70 3.81
CA SER A 170 8.81 16.01 4.47
C SER A 170 8.82 16.15 5.99
N CYS A 171 7.65 16.04 6.59
CA CYS A 171 7.45 15.92 8.04
C CYS A 171 6.24 15.03 8.33
N GLY A 172 5.90 14.86 9.60
CA GLY A 172 4.79 13.99 10.01
C GLY A 172 4.16 14.46 11.32
N SER A 173 3.39 13.60 11.94
CA SER A 173 2.58 13.90 13.14
C SER A 173 3.40 14.48 14.30
N ARG A 174 4.68 14.06 14.40
CA ARG A 174 5.56 14.45 15.51
C ARG A 174 6.48 15.64 15.21
N SER A 175 6.17 16.40 14.15
CA SER A 175 7.02 17.54 13.75
C SER A 175 7.08 18.65 14.78
N ILE A 176 6.08 18.80 15.66
CA ILE A 176 6.16 19.76 16.76
C ILE A 176 7.37 19.48 17.66
N ALA A 177 7.69 18.22 17.89
CA ALA A 177 8.86 17.81 18.66
C ALA A 177 10.13 17.73 17.80
N TYR A 178 10.08 17.11 16.64
CA TYR A 178 11.28 16.75 15.85
C TYR A 178 11.51 17.59 14.60
N GLY A 179 10.59 18.47 14.21
CA GLY A 179 10.71 19.30 13.00
C GLY A 179 10.51 18.52 11.69
N ASN A 180 10.95 19.14 10.60
CA ASN A 180 10.91 18.61 9.25
C ASN A 180 12.27 17.98 8.87
N MET A 181 12.40 17.50 7.63
CA MET A 181 13.68 17.00 7.10
C MET A 181 14.79 18.03 7.22
N VAL A 182 14.53 19.32 6.94
CA VAL A 182 15.54 20.40 7.01
C VAL A 182 16.21 20.50 8.38
N HIS A 183 15.50 20.21 9.48
CA HIS A 183 16.05 20.23 10.84
C HIS A 183 16.89 18.98 11.17
N ASN A 184 16.76 17.91 10.36
CA ASN A 184 17.32 16.59 10.62
C ASN A 184 18.34 16.12 9.57
N VAL A 185 18.51 16.86 8.45
CA VAL A 185 19.58 16.66 7.48
C VAL A 185 20.77 17.52 7.88
N VAL A 186 21.91 16.90 8.15
CA VAL A 186 23.13 17.59 8.58
C VAL A 186 24.22 17.61 7.50
N GLY A 187 24.03 16.91 6.39
CA GLY A 187 24.90 16.93 5.22
C GLY A 187 24.28 16.20 4.04
N ALA A 188 24.69 16.54 2.84
CA ALA A 188 24.31 15.87 1.62
C ALA A 188 25.46 15.88 0.61
N LYS A 189 25.76 14.71 0.01
CA LYS A 189 26.59 14.65 -1.19
C LYS A 189 25.68 14.56 -2.41
N ALA A 190 25.92 15.42 -3.40
CA ALA A 190 25.06 15.51 -4.57
C ALA A 190 25.82 15.89 -5.85
N TRP A 191 25.35 15.37 -6.98
CA TRP A 191 25.85 15.76 -8.30
C TRP A 191 25.07 16.96 -8.83
N LEU A 192 25.80 17.96 -9.33
CA LEU A 192 25.23 19.02 -10.15
C LEU A 192 24.97 18.52 -11.58
N SER A 193 24.20 19.26 -12.37
CA SER A 193 23.90 18.90 -13.77
C SER A 193 25.13 18.84 -14.68
N ASN A 194 26.22 19.55 -14.35
CA ASN A 194 27.49 19.50 -15.05
C ASN A 194 28.33 18.23 -14.71
N GLY A 195 27.94 17.44 -13.71
CA GLY A 195 28.60 16.22 -13.27
C GLY A 195 29.50 16.39 -12.05
N ASP A 196 29.67 17.59 -11.52
CA ASP A 196 30.44 17.81 -10.29
C ASP A 196 29.75 17.18 -9.08
N LEU A 197 30.48 16.36 -8.35
CA LEU A 197 30.02 15.82 -7.05
C LEU A 197 30.50 16.75 -5.95
N LEU A 198 29.56 17.34 -5.21
CA LEU A 198 29.84 18.29 -4.14
C LEU A 198 29.33 17.77 -2.79
N ASP A 199 30.03 18.18 -1.72
CA ASP A 199 29.62 18.00 -0.33
C ASP A 199 28.91 19.28 0.13
N PHE A 200 27.63 19.19 0.38
CA PHE A 200 26.79 20.24 0.93
C PHE A 200 26.66 20.00 2.44
N SER A 201 27.50 20.68 3.22
CA SER A 201 27.52 20.59 4.68
C SER A 201 27.61 22.00 5.29
N GLN A 202 28.28 22.18 6.42
CA GLN A 202 28.43 23.49 7.05
C GLN A 202 29.15 24.47 6.12
N PHE A 203 28.56 25.66 5.93
CA PHE A 203 29.04 26.66 5.00
C PHE A 203 30.45 27.16 5.37
N GLU A 204 30.72 27.36 6.64
CA GLU A 204 32.05 27.83 7.13
C GLU A 204 33.17 26.89 6.73
N ASN A 205 32.91 25.60 6.64
CA ASN A 205 33.87 24.57 6.30
C ASN A 205 33.91 24.25 4.79
N SER A 206 33.00 24.82 3.99
CA SER A 206 32.91 24.53 2.56
C SER A 206 34.10 25.13 1.78
N THR A 207 34.47 24.45 0.69
CA THR A 207 35.58 24.85 -0.20
C THR A 207 35.17 24.72 -1.67
N GLY A 208 35.94 25.29 -2.58
CA GLY A 208 35.73 25.17 -4.01
C GLY A 208 34.32 25.60 -4.44
N ARG A 209 33.71 24.84 -5.35
CA ARG A 209 32.41 25.14 -5.95
C ARG A 209 31.28 25.20 -4.91
N ALA A 210 31.30 24.37 -3.86
CA ALA A 210 30.30 24.46 -2.80
C ALA A 210 30.36 25.80 -2.05
N LYS A 211 31.56 26.29 -1.79
CA LYS A 211 31.78 27.62 -1.21
C LYS A 211 31.25 28.73 -2.10
N GLU A 212 31.54 28.70 -3.40
CA GLU A 212 31.06 29.67 -4.40
C GLU A 212 29.52 29.73 -4.43
N ILE A 213 28.87 28.55 -4.44
CA ILE A 213 27.41 28.44 -4.37
C ILE A 213 26.88 29.10 -3.09
N GLY A 214 27.47 28.78 -1.95
CA GLY A 214 27.08 29.37 -0.66
C GLY A 214 27.22 30.89 -0.63
N GLU A 215 28.32 31.44 -1.13
CA GLU A 215 28.50 32.89 -1.22
C GLU A 215 27.51 33.57 -2.19
N PHE A 216 27.18 32.89 -3.31
CA PHE A 216 26.17 33.36 -4.25
C PHE A 216 24.80 33.44 -3.59
N VAL A 217 24.35 32.35 -2.92
CA VAL A 217 23.05 32.32 -2.24
C VAL A 217 23.00 33.36 -1.10
N LYS A 218 24.09 33.52 -0.35
CA LYS A 218 24.22 34.54 0.70
C LYS A 218 24.04 35.94 0.15
N GLN A 219 24.66 36.26 -1.00
CA GLN A 219 24.50 37.55 -1.66
C GLN A 219 23.04 37.79 -2.07
N LEU A 220 22.35 36.76 -2.59
CA LEU A 220 20.93 36.86 -2.92
C LEU A 220 20.08 37.10 -1.67
N ALA A 221 20.31 36.37 -0.58
CA ALA A 221 19.58 36.54 0.67
C ALA A 221 19.74 37.95 1.24
N VAL A 222 20.97 38.50 1.24
CA VAL A 222 21.24 39.88 1.68
C VAL A 222 20.57 40.91 0.76
N HIS A 223 20.62 40.71 -0.55
CA HIS A 223 20.00 41.62 -1.52
C HIS A 223 18.47 41.68 -1.36
N HIS A 224 17.83 40.53 -1.06
CA HIS A 224 16.39 40.40 -0.94
C HIS A 224 15.90 40.34 0.51
N GLN A 225 16.65 40.85 1.47
CA GLN A 225 16.32 40.81 2.89
C GLN A 225 14.94 41.38 3.22
N ALA A 226 14.58 42.50 2.60
CA ALA A 226 13.29 43.17 2.85
C ALA A 226 12.12 42.32 2.36
N GLU A 227 12.27 41.68 1.20
CA GLU A 227 11.27 40.74 0.64
C GLU A 227 11.16 39.46 1.47
N LEU A 228 12.28 38.92 1.95
CA LEU A 228 12.30 37.80 2.88
C LEU A 228 11.52 38.11 4.15
N GLN A 229 11.71 39.26 4.75
CA GLN A 229 11.00 39.68 5.95
C GLN A 229 9.50 39.90 5.72
N THR A 230 9.13 40.38 4.53
CA THR A 230 7.75 40.73 4.18
C THR A 230 6.92 39.51 3.73
N HIS A 231 7.48 38.68 2.87
CA HIS A 231 6.74 37.64 2.18
C HIS A 231 6.97 36.23 2.72
N TRP A 232 8.03 35.99 3.51
CA TRP A 232 8.32 34.66 4.03
C TRP A 232 7.31 34.24 5.07
N PRO A 233 6.65 33.03 4.92
CA PRO A 233 5.66 32.59 5.89
C PRO A 233 6.27 32.37 7.28
N LYS A 234 5.59 32.85 8.32
CA LYS A 234 6.01 32.71 9.73
C LYS A 234 5.16 31.65 10.42
N VAL A 235 5.30 30.41 9.95
CA VAL A 235 4.62 29.22 10.47
C VAL A 235 5.65 28.11 10.69
N LEU A 236 5.33 27.17 11.58
CA LEU A 236 6.23 26.06 11.93
C LEU A 236 6.47 25.10 10.75
N ARG A 237 5.51 25.00 9.81
CA ARG A 237 5.60 24.16 8.62
C ARG A 237 5.53 24.99 7.36
N ARG A 238 6.56 24.90 6.56
CA ARG A 238 6.71 25.59 5.30
C ARG A 238 7.71 24.83 4.43
N VAL A 239 7.33 24.50 3.22
CA VAL A 239 8.19 23.72 2.29
C VAL A 239 8.20 24.27 0.87
N ALA A 240 7.45 25.34 0.56
CA ALA A 240 7.40 25.94 -0.76
C ALA A 240 8.68 26.70 -1.11
N GLY A 241 9.06 26.71 -2.39
CA GLY A 241 10.23 27.41 -2.91
C GLY A 241 11.57 26.84 -2.43
N TYR A 242 12.68 27.55 -2.75
CA TYR A 242 14.00 27.18 -2.23
C TYR A 242 14.25 27.87 -0.88
N ASN A 243 14.97 27.22 0.01
CA ASN A 243 15.28 27.74 1.34
C ASN A 243 16.34 28.85 1.30
N LEU A 244 16.02 30.00 0.65
CA LEU A 244 16.89 31.17 0.57
C LEU A 244 17.13 31.80 1.96
N ASP A 245 16.21 31.55 2.90
CA ASP A 245 16.26 32.04 4.29
C ASP A 245 17.33 31.35 5.16
N ILE A 246 18.10 30.38 4.63
CA ILE A 246 19.20 29.75 5.39
C ILE A 246 20.23 30.78 5.91
N PHE A 247 20.33 31.93 5.27
CA PHE A 247 21.21 33.03 5.67
C PHE A 247 20.50 34.14 6.43
N ASP A 248 19.16 34.12 6.55
CA ASP A 248 18.39 35.19 7.20
C ASP A 248 17.60 34.75 8.44
N ASN A 249 17.56 33.49 8.70
CA ASN A 249 16.98 32.88 9.90
C ASN A 249 15.54 33.33 10.23
N GLN A 250 14.66 33.38 9.21
CA GLN A 250 13.29 33.91 9.30
C GLN A 250 12.25 32.94 9.89
N ASN A 251 12.65 31.74 10.31
CA ASN A 251 11.74 30.73 10.86
C ASN A 251 11.58 30.90 12.37
N GLU A 252 10.38 30.56 12.88
CA GLU A 252 10.13 30.42 14.32
C GLU A 252 11.00 29.34 14.96
N ARG A 253 11.44 28.34 14.15
CA ARG A 253 12.33 27.29 14.54
C ARG A 253 13.58 27.28 13.69
N PRO A 254 14.77 27.55 14.28
CA PRO A 254 16.04 27.53 13.54
C PRO A 254 16.32 26.15 12.92
N TYR A 255 16.86 26.14 11.70
CA TYR A 255 17.24 24.89 11.02
C TYR A 255 18.41 24.18 11.71
N THR A 256 19.31 24.92 12.37
CA THR A 256 20.42 24.41 13.17
C THR A 256 20.36 24.96 14.58
N ALA A 257 20.65 24.14 15.57
CA ALA A 257 20.62 24.57 16.98
C ALA A 257 21.75 25.56 17.33
N ASP A 258 22.88 25.50 16.60
CA ASP A 258 24.07 26.35 16.82
C ASP A 258 24.04 27.64 15.97
N GLY A 259 22.98 27.86 15.19
CA GLY A 259 22.82 29.03 14.31
C GLY A 259 23.77 29.09 13.10
N LYS A 260 24.57 28.04 12.87
CA LYS A 260 25.44 27.95 11.71
C LYS A 260 24.68 27.58 10.45
N VAL A 261 25.11 28.08 9.32
CA VAL A 261 24.50 27.78 8.02
C VAL A 261 24.96 26.42 7.51
N ASN A 262 24.02 25.63 7.08
CA ASN A 262 24.28 24.35 6.43
C ASN A 262 23.76 24.35 4.99
N LEU A 263 24.65 24.17 4.02
CA LEU A 263 24.31 24.25 2.61
C LEU A 263 23.40 23.09 2.14
N SER A 264 23.37 21.96 2.87
CA SER A 264 22.44 20.86 2.55
C SER A 264 20.99 21.31 2.63
N HIS A 265 20.68 22.32 3.46
CA HIS A 265 19.33 22.86 3.59
C HIS A 265 18.82 23.56 2.32
N LEU A 266 19.71 23.99 1.41
CA LEU A 266 19.34 24.49 0.09
C LEU A 266 18.78 23.36 -0.80
N LEU A 267 19.29 22.13 -0.64
CA LEU A 267 18.83 20.98 -1.40
C LEU A 267 17.56 20.35 -0.82
N VAL A 268 17.36 20.50 0.49
CA VAL A 268 16.14 19.99 1.16
C VAL A 268 14.94 20.84 0.73
N GLY A 269 13.91 20.18 0.21
CA GLY A 269 12.74 20.85 -0.35
C GLY A 269 12.90 21.33 -1.81
N SER A 270 14.06 21.08 -2.44
CA SER A 270 14.28 21.49 -3.85
C SER A 270 13.63 20.57 -4.89
N GLU A 271 12.99 19.48 -4.48
CA GLU A 271 12.29 18.52 -5.35
C GLU A 271 13.17 17.95 -6.49
N GLY A 272 14.49 17.85 -6.23
CA GLY A 272 15.46 17.36 -7.21
C GLY A 272 15.68 18.29 -8.40
N THR A 273 15.38 19.58 -8.25
CA THR A 273 15.59 20.59 -9.31
C THR A 273 16.99 21.22 -9.29
N LEU A 274 17.71 21.14 -8.17
CA LEU A 274 19.02 21.77 -8.00
C LEU A 274 20.19 20.80 -8.12
N ALA A 275 20.04 19.57 -7.61
CA ALA A 275 21.09 18.56 -7.62
C ALA A 275 20.49 17.15 -7.50
N MET A 276 21.29 16.15 -7.89
CA MET A 276 20.94 14.72 -7.74
C MET A 276 21.66 14.15 -6.50
N THR A 277 20.91 13.77 -5.49
CA THR A 277 21.46 13.28 -4.22
C THR A 277 22.16 11.92 -4.38
N GLN A 278 23.41 11.83 -3.89
CA GLN A 278 24.19 10.61 -3.76
C GLN A 278 24.02 9.97 -2.38
N SER A 279 24.17 10.77 -1.33
CA SER A 279 23.97 10.34 0.06
C SER A 279 23.46 11.50 0.93
N LEU A 280 22.84 11.13 2.05
CA LEU A 280 22.35 12.06 3.08
C LEU A 280 22.93 11.67 4.42
N THR A 281 23.45 12.63 5.18
CA THR A 281 23.79 12.48 6.59
C THR A 281 22.64 13.01 7.44
N LEU A 282 22.07 12.14 8.26
CA LEU A 282 20.85 12.36 9.03
C LEU A 282 21.15 12.36 10.52
N ARG A 283 20.52 13.27 11.28
CA ARG A 283 20.58 13.32 12.74
C ARG A 283 19.63 12.29 13.34
N LEU A 284 20.11 11.53 14.32
CA LEU A 284 19.33 10.56 15.06
C LEU A 284 18.83 11.16 16.39
N SER A 285 17.71 10.62 16.87
CA SER A 285 17.15 10.90 18.19
C SER A 285 17.08 9.62 19.01
N GLU A 286 17.07 9.76 20.34
CA GLU A 286 16.80 8.63 21.25
C GLU A 286 15.37 8.10 21.03
N LEU A 287 15.23 6.78 21.04
CA LEU A 287 13.92 6.14 20.91
C LEU A 287 13.14 6.29 22.22
N PRO A 288 11.97 6.94 22.24
CA PRO A 288 11.18 7.08 23.45
C PRO A 288 10.70 5.71 23.95
N THR A 289 10.89 5.45 25.25
CA THR A 289 10.56 4.17 25.88
C THR A 289 9.17 4.17 26.53
N ALA A 290 8.53 5.34 26.69
CA ALA A 290 7.21 5.49 27.26
C ALA A 290 6.37 6.47 26.46
N LYS A 291 5.05 6.21 26.38
CA LYS A 291 4.06 7.07 25.74
C LYS A 291 2.75 7.02 26.49
N VAL A 292 1.98 8.11 26.44
CA VAL A 292 0.58 8.18 26.84
C VAL A 292 -0.20 9.01 25.82
N LEU A 293 -1.48 8.72 25.66
CA LEU A 293 -2.35 9.39 24.70
C LEU A 293 -3.63 9.87 25.39
N GLY A 294 -3.95 11.15 25.22
CA GLY A 294 -5.24 11.72 25.55
C GLY A 294 -6.08 11.88 24.28
N VAL A 295 -7.30 11.35 24.28
CA VAL A 295 -8.25 11.54 23.17
C VAL A 295 -9.32 12.52 23.62
N VAL A 296 -9.21 13.75 23.15
CA VAL A 296 -10.14 14.84 23.49
C VAL A 296 -11.32 14.82 22.53
N ASN A 297 -12.54 14.72 23.05
CA ASN A 297 -13.77 14.66 22.28
C ASN A 297 -14.47 16.03 22.27
N PHE A 298 -14.84 16.50 21.08
CA PHE A 298 -15.46 17.82 20.87
C PHE A 298 -16.82 17.68 20.18
N ASN A 299 -17.79 18.45 20.68
CA ASN A 299 -19.10 18.60 20.07
C ASN A 299 -19.16 19.68 18.96
N SER A 300 -18.03 20.27 18.64
CA SER A 300 -17.88 21.32 17.62
C SER A 300 -16.49 21.22 17.00
N PHE A 301 -16.44 21.20 15.67
CA PHE A 301 -15.18 21.21 14.91
C PHE A 301 -14.38 22.49 15.19
N HIS A 302 -15.04 23.65 15.21
CA HIS A 302 -14.42 24.94 15.54
C HIS A 302 -13.69 24.89 16.88
N LYS A 303 -14.36 24.38 17.95
CA LYS A 303 -13.74 24.26 19.27
C LYS A 303 -12.52 23.33 19.29
N ALA A 304 -12.55 22.27 18.50
CA ALA A 304 -11.39 21.39 18.38
C ALA A 304 -10.19 22.15 17.80
N MET A 305 -10.42 22.94 16.76
CA MET A 305 -9.35 23.74 16.13
C MET A 305 -8.84 24.86 17.02
N ASP A 306 -9.73 25.58 17.69
CA ASP A 306 -9.35 26.65 18.64
C ASP A 306 -8.55 26.10 19.85
N SER A 307 -8.90 24.90 20.33
CA SER A 307 -8.23 24.28 21.48
C SER A 307 -6.75 23.92 21.19
N ALA A 308 -6.37 23.72 19.94
CA ALA A 308 -5.01 23.31 19.57
C ALA A 308 -3.94 24.29 20.07
N GLN A 309 -4.17 25.61 19.96
CA GLN A 309 -3.23 26.65 20.45
C GLN A 309 -2.99 26.61 21.97
N HIS A 310 -3.94 26.10 22.73
CA HIS A 310 -3.83 25.96 24.18
C HIS A 310 -3.13 24.67 24.56
N ILE A 311 -3.48 23.56 23.86
CA ILE A 311 -2.94 22.21 24.11
C ILE A 311 -1.43 22.18 23.85
N VAL A 312 -0.94 22.85 22.79
CA VAL A 312 0.50 22.83 22.44
C VAL A 312 1.39 23.46 23.49
N LYS A 313 0.84 24.22 24.41
CA LYS A 313 1.57 24.83 25.52
C LYS A 313 1.79 23.89 26.71
N LEU A 314 1.20 22.70 26.65
CA LEU A 314 1.39 21.66 27.67
C LEU A 314 2.70 20.88 27.44
N GLY A 315 3.09 20.11 28.46
CA GLY A 315 4.03 19.00 28.31
C GLY A 315 5.51 19.33 28.38
N ASN A 316 5.93 20.57 28.63
CA ASN A 316 7.35 20.95 28.85
C ASN A 316 8.35 20.18 27.96
N GLY A 317 8.06 20.05 26.65
CA GLY A 317 8.90 19.37 25.67
C GLY A 317 8.59 17.87 25.47
N SER A 318 7.64 17.27 26.20
CA SER A 318 7.22 15.88 25.99
C SER A 318 5.99 15.72 25.07
N LEU A 319 5.29 16.81 24.75
CA LEU A 319 4.22 16.81 23.76
C LEU A 319 4.79 16.51 22.39
N THR A 320 4.38 15.42 21.77
CA THR A 320 4.92 14.97 20.48
C THR A 320 3.93 15.09 19.33
N ALA A 321 2.61 15.08 19.59
CA ALA A 321 1.61 15.22 18.54
C ALA A 321 0.29 15.77 19.08
N VAL A 322 -0.41 16.57 18.25
CA VAL A 322 -1.85 16.89 18.40
C VAL A 322 -2.49 16.72 17.02
N GLU A 323 -3.29 15.65 16.87
CA GLU A 323 -3.82 15.21 15.57
C GLU A 323 -5.34 15.24 15.54
N LEU A 324 -5.90 15.85 14.51
CA LEU A 324 -7.35 15.91 14.29
C LEU A 324 -7.87 14.66 13.56
N VAL A 325 -9.03 14.18 14.00
CA VAL A 325 -9.91 13.26 13.27
C VAL A 325 -11.32 13.82 13.29
N ASP A 326 -11.89 14.08 12.10
CA ASP A 326 -13.24 14.65 11.98
C ASP A 326 -14.36 13.60 12.06
N ARG A 327 -15.62 14.07 12.11
CA ARG A 327 -16.82 13.24 12.11
C ARG A 327 -16.89 12.29 10.93
N THR A 328 -16.54 12.76 9.72
CA THR A 328 -16.58 11.93 8.50
C THR A 328 -15.66 10.73 8.63
N MET A 329 -14.46 10.93 9.11
CA MET A 329 -13.50 9.85 9.32
C MET A 329 -13.93 8.90 10.45
N ILE A 330 -14.51 9.42 11.53
CA ILE A 330 -15.09 8.61 12.61
C ILE A 330 -16.18 7.68 12.05
N ASP A 331 -17.13 8.23 11.30
CA ASP A 331 -18.27 7.48 10.74
C ASP A 331 -17.82 6.40 9.73
N LEU A 332 -16.87 6.73 8.87
CA LEU A 332 -16.31 5.77 7.91
C LEU A 332 -15.55 4.65 8.65
N SER A 333 -14.79 4.99 9.68
CA SER A 333 -14.03 4.02 10.48
C SER A 333 -14.94 3.07 11.27
N LEU A 334 -16.07 3.57 11.75
CA LEU A 334 -17.10 2.75 12.43
C LEU A 334 -17.75 1.70 11.52
N LYS A 335 -17.74 1.93 10.19
CA LYS A 335 -18.23 0.97 9.18
C LYS A 335 -17.21 -0.11 8.83
N ILE A 336 -15.95 0.04 9.23
CA ILE A 336 -14.89 -0.92 8.96
C ILE A 336 -14.74 -1.85 10.17
N PRO A 337 -15.04 -3.17 10.04
CA PRO A 337 -15.01 -4.10 11.17
C PRO A 337 -13.68 -4.15 11.94
N ALA A 338 -12.55 -3.93 11.24
CA ALA A 338 -11.23 -3.92 11.85
C ALA A 338 -10.98 -2.68 12.73
N PHE A 339 -11.63 -1.55 12.45
CA PHE A 339 -11.41 -0.27 13.12
C PHE A 339 -12.51 0.09 14.13
N ALA A 340 -13.74 -0.38 13.91
CA ALA A 340 -14.90 -0.02 14.73
C ALA A 340 -14.70 -0.26 16.23
N PRO A 341 -14.12 -1.39 16.69
CA PRO A 341 -13.90 -1.59 18.15
C PRO A 341 -12.98 -0.52 18.74
N THR A 342 -11.88 -0.18 18.04
CA THR A 342 -10.91 0.84 18.48
C THR A 342 -11.55 2.22 18.57
N ILE A 343 -12.32 2.63 17.55
CA ILE A 343 -13.01 3.93 17.57
C ILE A 343 -14.01 4.01 18.72
N ARG A 344 -14.81 2.96 18.96
CA ARG A 344 -15.77 2.94 20.07
C ARG A 344 -15.14 3.13 21.45
N THR A 345 -13.88 2.72 21.61
CA THR A 345 -13.14 2.96 22.87
C THR A 345 -12.55 4.35 22.99
N ALA A 346 -12.45 5.08 21.87
CA ALA A 346 -11.85 6.41 21.79
C ALA A 346 -12.86 7.56 21.85
N ILE A 347 -14.13 7.30 21.49
CA ILE A 347 -15.17 8.33 21.44
C ILE A 347 -16.06 8.36 22.69
N ILE A 348 -16.50 9.59 23.05
CA ILE A 348 -17.49 9.85 24.10
C ILE A 348 -18.71 10.50 23.42
N GLY A 349 -19.86 9.82 23.46
CA GLY A 349 -21.06 10.29 22.78
C GLY A 349 -20.90 10.30 21.25
N GLU A 350 -21.33 11.39 20.63
CA GLU A 350 -21.24 11.61 19.19
C GLU A 350 -20.42 12.87 18.87
N PRO A 351 -19.08 12.82 18.98
CA PRO A 351 -18.25 13.99 18.76
C PRO A 351 -18.21 14.38 17.29
N GLU A 352 -18.18 15.68 17.01
CA GLU A 352 -17.92 16.24 15.66
C GLU A 352 -16.45 16.14 15.28
N ALA A 353 -15.56 16.09 16.27
CA ALA A 353 -14.14 15.91 16.09
C ALA A 353 -13.48 15.33 17.34
N ILE A 354 -12.36 14.64 17.16
CA ILE A 354 -11.46 14.28 18.27
C ILE A 354 -10.06 14.79 17.99
N LEU A 355 -9.34 15.16 19.06
CA LEU A 355 -7.90 15.42 19.01
C LEU A 355 -7.13 14.33 19.74
N LEU A 356 -6.16 13.73 19.06
CA LEU A 356 -5.21 12.77 19.62
C LEU A 356 -4.00 13.54 20.13
N VAL A 357 -3.79 13.58 21.45
CA VAL A 357 -2.71 14.31 22.11
C VAL A 357 -1.72 13.33 22.72
N GLU A 358 -0.53 13.19 22.06
CA GLU A 358 0.51 12.25 22.50
C GLU A 358 1.60 12.96 23.30
N PHE A 359 1.93 12.38 24.47
CA PHE A 359 3.13 12.71 25.23
C PHE A 359 4.09 11.51 25.19
N ALA A 360 5.37 11.74 24.88
CA ALA A 360 6.38 10.68 24.77
C ALA A 360 7.69 11.08 25.49
N GLY A 361 8.41 10.08 25.98
CA GLY A 361 9.67 10.27 26.70
C GLY A 361 10.18 8.98 27.35
N THR A 362 10.92 9.10 28.43
CA THR A 362 11.48 7.96 29.18
C THR A 362 10.82 7.71 30.53
N ASP A 363 10.17 8.74 31.13
CA ASP A 363 9.51 8.67 32.43
C ASP A 363 7.98 8.60 32.27
N LYS A 364 7.43 7.40 32.38
CA LYS A 364 5.97 7.16 32.19
C LYS A 364 5.12 7.89 33.25
N GLU A 365 5.61 8.03 34.50
CA GLU A 365 4.85 8.72 35.55
C GLU A 365 4.81 10.23 35.31
N LYS A 366 5.88 10.82 34.78
CA LYS A 366 5.85 12.21 34.32
C LYS A 366 4.81 12.39 33.22
N LEU A 367 4.79 11.53 32.22
CA LEU A 367 3.83 11.60 31.10
C LEU A 367 2.37 11.47 31.57
N LYS A 368 2.09 10.61 32.56
CA LYS A 368 0.76 10.50 33.18
C LYS A 368 0.33 11.81 33.88
N ARG A 369 1.24 12.50 34.55
CA ARG A 369 0.95 13.81 35.17
C ARG A 369 0.61 14.85 34.09
N GLU A 370 1.32 14.87 32.99
CA GLU A 370 1.05 15.76 31.85
C GLU A 370 -0.30 15.44 31.18
N LEU A 371 -0.65 14.15 31.06
CA LEU A 371 -1.99 13.76 30.62
C LEU A 371 -3.09 14.27 31.56
N LYS A 372 -2.86 14.29 32.89
CA LYS A 372 -3.79 14.89 33.84
C LYS A 372 -3.88 16.42 33.68
N GLN A 373 -2.79 17.10 33.30
CA GLN A 373 -2.83 18.53 32.98
C GLN A 373 -3.71 18.80 31.74
N LEU A 374 -3.68 17.92 30.73
CA LEU A 374 -4.60 18.00 29.60
C LEU A 374 -6.06 17.86 30.03
N VAL A 375 -6.38 16.90 30.92
CA VAL A 375 -7.74 16.73 31.46
C VAL A 375 -8.18 18.00 32.19
N ALA A 376 -7.31 18.57 33.00
CA ALA A 376 -7.60 19.82 33.72
C ALA A 376 -7.82 20.99 32.78
N LEU A 377 -6.94 21.18 31.78
CA LEU A 377 -7.07 22.23 30.76
C LEU A 377 -8.43 22.13 30.03
N MET A 378 -8.86 20.92 29.67
CA MET A 378 -10.14 20.73 29.00
C MET A 378 -11.32 21.08 29.94
N GLY A 379 -11.20 20.76 31.23
CA GLY A 379 -12.18 21.20 32.25
C GLY A 379 -12.28 22.73 32.33
N ASP A 380 -11.14 23.42 32.40
CA ASP A 380 -11.06 24.89 32.46
C ASP A 380 -11.61 25.55 31.17
N MET A 381 -11.49 24.89 30.02
CA MET A 381 -12.09 25.31 28.76
C MET A 381 -13.58 24.95 28.59
N GLY A 382 -14.23 24.47 29.65
CA GLY A 382 -15.65 24.14 29.64
C GLY A 382 -16.00 22.80 28.98
N LEU A 383 -15.01 21.89 28.90
CA LEU A 383 -15.16 20.53 28.34
C LEU A 383 -14.83 19.45 29.40
N PRO A 384 -15.53 19.43 30.58
CA PRO A 384 -15.27 18.41 31.59
C PRO A 384 -15.63 17.02 31.04
N ASN A 385 -14.88 16.02 31.46
CA ASN A 385 -15.07 14.61 31.08
C ASN A 385 -14.98 14.33 29.53
N SER A 386 -14.31 15.18 28.76
CA SER A 386 -14.16 15.04 27.31
C SER A 386 -12.95 14.21 26.89
N VAL A 387 -12.07 13.84 27.83
CA VAL A 387 -10.79 13.17 27.53
C VAL A 387 -10.86 11.69 27.88
N VAL A 388 -10.57 10.84 26.88
CA VAL A 388 -10.29 9.41 27.09
C VAL A 388 -8.78 9.26 27.29
N GLU A 389 -8.37 8.75 28.45
CA GLU A 389 -6.98 8.55 28.81
C GLU A 389 -6.51 7.14 28.41
N MET A 390 -5.56 7.04 27.49
CA MET A 390 -4.97 5.78 27.06
C MET A 390 -3.51 5.69 27.54
N VAL A 391 -3.29 4.93 28.61
CA VAL A 391 -1.97 4.75 29.23
C VAL A 391 -1.25 3.50 28.68
N ASP A 392 -2.02 2.49 28.26
CA ASP A 392 -1.49 1.23 27.74
C ASP A 392 -1.13 1.34 26.25
N ASP A 393 -0.05 0.66 25.84
CA ASP A 393 0.53 0.78 24.50
C ASP A 393 -0.40 0.23 23.39
N ALA A 394 -1.12 -0.87 23.65
CA ALA A 394 -1.94 -1.53 22.65
C ALA A 394 -3.11 -0.67 22.14
N PRO A 395 -3.96 -0.06 23.00
CA PRO A 395 -5.00 0.87 22.56
C PRO A 395 -4.45 2.08 21.78
N GLN A 396 -3.33 2.66 22.25
CA GLN A 396 -2.67 3.76 21.57
C GLN A 396 -2.25 3.36 20.14
N LYS A 397 -1.54 2.23 20.02
CA LYS A 397 -1.08 1.71 18.72
C LYS A 397 -2.25 1.49 17.76
N ASN A 398 -3.32 0.86 18.23
CA ASN A 398 -4.49 0.58 17.41
C ASN A 398 -5.16 1.88 16.92
N LEU A 399 -5.25 2.90 17.76
CA LEU A 399 -5.86 4.18 17.37
C LEU A 399 -4.96 4.96 16.38
N TRP A 400 -3.63 4.90 16.55
CA TRP A 400 -2.70 5.45 15.58
C TRP A 400 -2.76 4.77 14.22
N GLU A 401 -3.01 3.45 14.16
CA GLU A 401 -3.22 2.74 12.89
C GLU A 401 -4.50 3.23 12.17
N VAL A 402 -5.59 3.51 12.92
CA VAL A 402 -6.79 4.13 12.33
C VAL A 402 -6.46 5.52 11.77
N ARG A 403 -5.75 6.36 12.53
CA ARG A 403 -5.35 7.71 12.09
C ARG A 403 -4.49 7.68 10.84
N LYS A 404 -3.51 6.77 10.75
CA LYS A 404 -2.66 6.56 9.56
C LYS A 404 -3.46 6.10 8.34
N ALA A 405 -4.49 5.27 8.56
CA ALA A 405 -5.35 4.78 7.49
C ALA A 405 -6.32 5.85 6.95
N GLY A 406 -6.50 6.99 7.65
CA GLY A 406 -7.52 7.99 7.38
C GLY A 406 -7.55 8.50 5.95
N LEU A 407 -6.41 8.89 5.36
CA LEU A 407 -6.33 9.28 3.95
C LEU A 407 -6.93 8.21 3.03
N ASN A 408 -6.55 6.97 3.27
CA ASN A 408 -6.91 5.85 2.42
C ASN A 408 -8.39 5.47 2.57
N ILE A 409 -8.92 5.58 3.78
CA ILE A 409 -10.36 5.39 4.06
C ILE A 409 -11.17 6.38 3.22
N MET A 410 -10.77 7.64 3.20
CA MET A 410 -11.44 8.67 2.41
C MET A 410 -11.26 8.49 0.90
N MET A 411 -10.08 8.07 0.45
CA MET A 411 -9.81 7.76 -0.98
C MET A 411 -10.52 6.49 -1.47
N SER A 412 -11.12 5.69 -0.59
CA SER A 412 -11.88 4.48 -0.95
C SER A 412 -13.31 4.75 -1.44
N LEU A 413 -13.74 6.01 -1.49
CA LEU A 413 -15.04 6.39 -2.03
C LEU A 413 -15.20 5.88 -3.47
N LYS A 414 -16.34 5.23 -3.74
CA LYS A 414 -16.72 4.79 -5.10
C LYS A 414 -17.31 5.98 -5.88
N GLY A 415 -17.31 5.90 -7.20
CA GLY A 415 -17.78 6.98 -8.05
C GLY A 415 -16.66 7.83 -8.63
N ASP A 416 -17.00 8.83 -9.44
CA ASP A 416 -16.04 9.70 -10.13
C ASP A 416 -15.58 10.87 -9.26
N GLY A 417 -16.39 11.31 -8.30
CA GLY A 417 -16.00 12.28 -7.29
C GLY A 417 -14.99 11.68 -6.33
N LYS A 418 -13.80 12.30 -6.24
CA LYS A 418 -12.71 11.87 -5.37
C LYS A 418 -12.18 13.04 -4.55
N PRO A 419 -11.71 12.79 -3.32
CA PRO A 419 -10.97 13.79 -2.59
C PRO A 419 -9.71 14.20 -3.37
N VAL A 420 -9.56 15.47 -3.71
CA VAL A 420 -8.47 15.98 -4.54
C VAL A 420 -7.49 16.79 -3.71
N SER A 421 -6.20 16.49 -3.86
CA SER A 421 -5.09 17.15 -3.17
C SER A 421 -4.58 18.35 -3.97
N PHE A 422 -4.82 19.58 -3.48
CA PHE A 422 -4.24 20.80 -4.06
C PHE A 422 -4.15 21.99 -3.08
N ILE A 423 -5.05 22.04 -2.07
CA ILE A 423 -5.03 23.04 -1.00
C ILE A 423 -4.97 22.39 0.39
N GLU A 424 -4.83 21.07 0.42
CA GLU A 424 -4.95 20.26 1.64
C GLU A 424 -3.81 20.49 2.62
N ASP A 425 -2.76 21.19 2.22
CA ASP A 425 -1.52 21.27 2.93
C ASP A 425 -1.21 22.71 3.42
N CYS A 426 -2.18 23.59 3.33
CA CYS A 426 -2.00 24.95 3.81
C CYS A 426 -1.79 24.95 5.33
N ALA A 427 -0.78 25.71 5.78
CA ALA A 427 -0.48 25.90 7.20
C ALA A 427 -0.75 27.34 7.60
N VAL A 428 -1.40 27.55 8.75
CA VAL A 428 -1.69 28.86 9.32
C VAL A 428 -1.21 28.93 10.78
N PRO A 429 -0.94 30.13 11.35
CA PRO A 429 -0.68 30.28 12.76
C PRO A 429 -1.82 29.68 13.59
N LEU A 430 -1.49 29.07 14.73
CA LEU A 430 -2.44 28.30 15.54
C LEU A 430 -3.64 29.12 16.03
N GLU A 431 -3.42 30.39 16.33
CA GLU A 431 -4.46 31.33 16.75
C GLU A 431 -5.52 31.60 15.64
N HIS A 432 -5.21 31.32 14.39
CA HIS A 432 -6.11 31.51 13.26
C HIS A 432 -6.69 30.21 12.72
N LEU A 433 -6.31 29.06 13.27
CA LEU A 433 -6.67 27.74 12.73
C LEU A 433 -8.19 27.53 12.65
N ALA A 434 -8.93 27.90 13.71
CA ALA A 434 -10.38 27.74 13.73
C ALA A 434 -11.09 28.65 12.73
N GLU A 435 -10.72 29.94 12.67
CA GLU A 435 -11.33 30.88 11.72
C GLU A 435 -11.01 30.51 10.27
N TYR A 436 -9.78 30.03 10.00
CA TYR A 436 -9.37 29.60 8.66
C TYR A 436 -10.19 28.40 8.19
N THR A 437 -10.39 27.39 9.06
CA THR A 437 -11.19 26.21 8.71
C THR A 437 -12.65 26.53 8.44
N ASP A 438 -13.24 27.44 9.20
CA ASP A 438 -14.61 27.92 8.97
C ASP A 438 -14.72 28.65 7.61
N ALA A 439 -13.80 29.57 7.32
CA ALA A 439 -13.78 30.31 6.07
C ALA A 439 -13.59 29.39 4.86
N LEU A 440 -12.70 28.40 4.96
CA LEU A 440 -12.45 27.44 3.88
C LEU A 440 -13.65 26.50 3.66
N THR A 441 -14.36 26.12 4.72
CA THR A 441 -15.62 25.36 4.63
C THR A 441 -16.68 26.14 3.81
N GLN A 442 -16.78 27.46 4.02
CA GLN A 442 -17.69 28.31 3.24
C GLN A 442 -17.29 28.36 1.76
N VAL A 443 -16.00 28.38 1.44
CA VAL A 443 -15.52 28.29 0.05
C VAL A 443 -15.99 27.01 -0.61
N PHE A 444 -15.87 25.86 0.08
CA PHE A 444 -16.35 24.59 -0.49
C PHE A 444 -17.85 24.58 -0.74
N GLN A 445 -18.63 25.06 0.22
CA GLN A 445 -20.09 25.17 0.08
C GLN A 445 -20.50 26.06 -1.10
N LYS A 446 -19.83 27.21 -1.28
CA LYS A 446 -20.02 28.12 -2.42
C LYS A 446 -19.79 27.42 -3.75
N HIS A 447 -18.82 26.50 -3.85
CA HIS A 447 -18.50 25.74 -5.06
C HIS A 447 -19.25 24.40 -5.16
N GLY A 448 -20.28 24.17 -4.32
CA GLY A 448 -21.11 22.97 -4.36
C GLY A 448 -20.34 21.68 -4.06
N THR A 449 -19.38 21.76 -3.15
CA THR A 449 -18.62 20.58 -2.67
C THR A 449 -18.47 20.60 -1.16
N LYS A 450 -17.91 19.53 -0.61
CA LYS A 450 -17.53 19.43 0.80
C LYS A 450 -16.11 18.90 0.93
N GLY A 451 -15.45 19.28 2.02
CA GLY A 451 -14.10 18.79 2.35
C GLY A 451 -14.15 17.58 3.28
N THR A 452 -13.11 16.77 3.20
CA THR A 452 -12.77 15.77 4.21
C THR A 452 -11.60 16.31 5.03
N TRP A 453 -11.66 16.19 6.38
CA TRP A 453 -10.73 16.88 7.25
C TRP A 453 -9.94 15.93 8.13
N TYR A 454 -8.64 16.07 8.14
CA TYR A 454 -7.75 15.68 9.22
C TYR A 454 -6.58 16.66 9.26
N ALA A 455 -5.85 16.75 10.36
CA ALA A 455 -4.84 17.80 10.50
C ALA A 455 -3.73 17.41 11.47
N HIS A 456 -2.55 17.96 11.20
CA HIS A 456 -1.51 18.13 12.20
C HIS A 456 -1.79 19.41 12.99
N ALA A 457 -2.77 19.33 13.88
CA ALA A 457 -3.29 20.52 14.58
C ALA A 457 -2.23 21.20 15.45
N SER A 458 -1.22 20.46 15.94
CA SER A 458 -0.11 21.02 16.73
C SER A 458 0.75 22.05 16.00
N VAL A 459 0.72 22.07 14.68
CA VAL A 459 1.57 22.93 13.84
C VAL A 459 0.77 23.70 12.78
N GLY A 460 -0.56 23.74 12.93
CA GLY A 460 -1.44 24.53 12.08
C GLY A 460 -1.58 24.02 10.64
N THR A 461 -1.14 22.79 10.34
CA THR A 461 -1.22 22.20 8.98
C THR A 461 -2.47 21.35 8.83
N LEU A 462 -3.27 21.69 7.83
CA LEU A 462 -4.52 21.00 7.53
C LEU A 462 -4.33 19.96 6.42
N HIS A 463 -5.15 18.92 6.46
CA HIS A 463 -5.32 18.00 5.33
C HIS A 463 -6.79 17.98 4.94
N VAL A 464 -7.17 18.95 4.15
CA VAL A 464 -8.52 19.07 3.65
C VAL A 464 -8.56 18.80 2.15
N ARG A 465 -9.45 17.91 1.74
CA ARG A 465 -9.61 17.57 0.32
C ARG A 465 -11.05 17.77 -0.10
N PRO A 466 -11.32 18.75 -0.96
CA PRO A 466 -12.64 18.86 -1.58
C PRO A 466 -12.87 17.66 -2.51
N ILE A 467 -14.11 17.19 -2.57
CA ILE A 467 -14.52 16.08 -3.42
C ILE A 467 -14.90 16.63 -4.78
N LEU A 468 -14.10 16.32 -5.81
CA LEU A 468 -14.25 16.84 -7.16
C LEU A 468 -14.26 15.72 -8.20
N ASP A 469 -15.01 15.90 -9.27
CA ASP A 469 -14.97 15.05 -10.45
C ASP A 469 -14.02 15.62 -11.51
N MET A 470 -12.80 15.09 -11.51
CA MET A 470 -11.73 15.61 -12.39
C MET A 470 -11.94 15.29 -13.89
N ARG A 471 -12.94 14.49 -14.24
CA ARG A 471 -13.31 14.18 -15.63
C ARG A 471 -14.26 15.20 -16.24
N ARG A 472 -14.85 16.06 -15.42
CA ARG A 472 -15.87 17.05 -15.83
C ARG A 472 -15.47 18.47 -15.43
N ASP A 473 -16.20 19.05 -14.51
CA ASP A 473 -15.99 20.43 -14.04
C ASP A 473 -14.97 20.55 -12.89
N GLY A 474 -14.43 19.43 -12.44
CA GLY A 474 -13.46 19.37 -11.35
C GLY A 474 -12.25 20.29 -11.54
N PRO A 475 -11.58 20.34 -12.70
CA PRO A 475 -10.45 21.24 -12.92
C PRO A 475 -10.81 22.72 -12.77
N LEU A 476 -11.98 23.15 -13.25
CA LEU A 476 -12.47 24.52 -13.11
C LEU A 476 -12.78 24.88 -11.65
N LYS A 477 -13.46 23.97 -10.93
CA LYS A 477 -13.73 24.12 -9.50
C LYS A 477 -12.44 24.14 -8.69
N MET A 478 -11.50 23.26 -9.03
CA MET A 478 -10.18 23.20 -8.40
C MET A 478 -9.46 24.55 -8.50
N ARG A 479 -9.46 25.17 -9.70
CA ARG A 479 -8.89 26.52 -9.92
C ARG A 479 -9.59 27.57 -9.04
N ALA A 480 -10.90 27.66 -9.10
CA ALA A 480 -11.68 28.66 -8.37
C ALA A 480 -11.51 28.53 -6.85
N ILE A 481 -11.51 27.31 -6.32
CA ILE A 481 -11.28 27.03 -4.90
C ILE A 481 -9.86 27.40 -4.50
N ALA A 482 -8.84 27.09 -5.33
CA ALA A 482 -7.45 27.41 -5.06
C ALA A 482 -7.22 28.92 -4.99
N GLU A 483 -7.81 29.69 -5.88
CA GLU A 483 -7.71 31.15 -5.88
C GLU A 483 -8.34 31.76 -4.61
N GLU A 484 -9.53 31.33 -4.20
CA GLU A 484 -10.13 31.80 -2.95
C GLU A 484 -9.37 31.34 -1.71
N ALA A 485 -8.92 30.08 -1.67
CA ALA A 485 -8.12 29.56 -0.57
C ALA A 485 -6.79 30.32 -0.40
N SER A 486 -6.13 30.67 -1.52
CA SER A 486 -4.88 31.45 -1.48
C SER A 486 -5.07 32.80 -0.81
N VAL A 487 -6.19 33.49 -1.10
CA VAL A 487 -6.51 34.76 -0.44
C VAL A 487 -6.66 34.59 1.08
N LEU A 488 -7.31 33.50 1.51
CA LEU A 488 -7.44 33.20 2.94
C LEU A 488 -6.10 32.89 3.60
N VAL A 489 -5.25 32.09 2.97
CA VAL A 489 -3.90 31.78 3.48
C VAL A 489 -3.09 33.07 3.69
N ARG A 490 -3.11 34.01 2.72
CA ARG A 490 -2.43 35.29 2.82
C ARG A 490 -3.01 36.17 3.93
N LYS A 491 -4.36 36.22 4.05
CA LYS A 491 -5.05 36.97 5.12
C LYS A 491 -4.57 36.51 6.50
N PHE A 492 -4.42 35.19 6.67
CA PHE A 492 -3.98 34.59 7.94
C PHE A 492 -2.44 34.42 8.05
N LYS A 493 -1.67 35.02 7.14
CA LYS A 493 -0.17 35.00 7.13
C LYS A 493 0.40 33.56 7.13
N GLY A 494 -0.29 32.67 6.48
CA GLY A 494 0.06 31.26 6.38
C GLY A 494 1.01 30.93 5.22
N ALA A 495 1.35 29.62 5.13
CA ALA A 495 2.05 29.01 3.99
C ALA A 495 1.06 28.22 3.12
N TYR A 496 1.14 28.38 1.81
CA TYR A 496 0.31 27.65 0.86
C TYR A 496 0.71 26.15 0.78
N SER A 497 1.98 25.84 1.02
CA SER A 497 2.47 24.47 1.14
C SER A 497 3.20 24.26 2.48
N GLY A 498 2.65 23.42 3.33
CA GLY A 498 3.16 23.11 4.66
C GLY A 498 4.13 21.92 4.69
N GLU A 499 3.83 20.81 3.97
CA GLU A 499 4.64 19.60 3.99
C GLU A 499 4.70 18.82 2.65
N HIS A 500 3.67 18.92 1.77
CA HIS A 500 3.59 18.08 0.57
C HIS A 500 4.41 18.58 -0.61
N GLY A 501 4.96 19.79 -0.52
CA GLY A 501 5.76 20.42 -1.58
C GLY A 501 4.92 21.06 -2.67
N ASP A 502 5.59 21.58 -3.69
CA ASP A 502 4.97 22.36 -4.76
C ASP A 502 4.58 21.50 -5.97
N GLY A 503 5.51 20.78 -6.57
CA GLY A 503 5.27 19.91 -7.72
C GLY A 503 4.57 20.61 -8.89
N LEU A 504 3.70 19.86 -9.58
CA LEU A 504 2.80 20.40 -10.62
C LEU A 504 1.59 21.11 -10.02
N CYS A 505 1.22 20.74 -8.81
CA CYS A 505 -0.01 21.19 -8.16
C CYS A 505 0.07 22.60 -7.60
N ARG A 506 1.22 22.98 -7.03
CA ARG A 506 1.40 24.25 -6.32
C ARG A 506 2.52 25.12 -6.87
N GLY A 507 3.31 24.65 -7.83
CA GLY A 507 4.42 25.40 -8.38
C GLY A 507 4.05 26.80 -8.85
N GLU A 508 2.90 26.99 -9.50
CA GLU A 508 2.45 28.32 -9.97
C GLU A 508 2.13 29.30 -8.82
N TRP A 509 1.91 28.79 -7.59
CA TRP A 509 1.61 29.64 -6.42
C TRP A 509 2.87 30.13 -5.71
N ILE A 510 4.08 29.74 -6.14
CA ILE A 510 5.34 30.18 -5.54
C ILE A 510 5.50 31.70 -5.72
N GLU A 511 5.33 32.22 -6.93
CA GLU A 511 5.40 33.67 -7.17
C GLU A 511 4.31 34.41 -6.39
N TRP A 512 3.11 33.85 -6.32
CA TRP A 512 2.03 34.43 -5.51
C TRP A 512 2.41 34.46 -4.02
N GLN A 513 3.04 33.42 -3.47
CA GLN A 513 3.43 33.35 -2.06
C GLN A 513 4.57 34.28 -1.73
N PHE A 514 5.63 34.31 -2.54
CA PHE A 514 6.89 34.97 -2.24
C PHE A 514 7.09 36.32 -2.97
N GLY A 515 6.29 36.63 -3.94
CA GLY A 515 6.43 37.81 -4.79
C GLY A 515 7.43 37.62 -5.94
N PRO A 516 7.37 38.49 -6.97
CA PRO A 516 8.18 38.37 -8.18
C PRO A 516 9.68 38.50 -7.93
N ALA A 517 10.12 39.28 -6.93
CA ALA A 517 11.53 39.47 -6.63
C ALA A 517 12.18 38.20 -6.09
N LEU A 518 11.53 37.49 -5.15
CA LEU A 518 12.02 36.21 -4.63
C LEU A 518 11.87 35.09 -5.67
N GLN A 519 10.83 35.11 -6.51
CA GLN A 519 10.71 34.14 -7.62
C GLN A 519 11.89 34.33 -8.62
N GLN A 520 12.31 35.55 -8.89
CA GLN A 520 13.50 35.82 -9.71
C GLN A 520 14.78 35.31 -9.02
N ALA A 521 14.89 35.45 -7.70
CA ALA A 521 16.03 34.91 -6.95
C ALA A 521 16.05 33.37 -7.03
N PHE A 522 14.91 32.70 -6.93
CA PHE A 522 14.81 31.26 -7.12
C PHE A 522 15.22 30.83 -8.54
N ALA A 523 14.84 31.60 -9.58
CA ALA A 523 15.27 31.33 -10.94
C ALA A 523 16.80 31.50 -11.10
N GLN A 524 17.41 32.49 -10.42
CA GLN A 524 18.87 32.67 -10.41
C GLN A 524 19.59 31.50 -9.69
N ILE A 525 19.06 31.00 -8.58
CA ILE A 525 19.60 29.81 -7.89
C ILE A 525 19.54 28.60 -8.83
N LYS A 526 18.40 28.36 -9.44
CA LYS A 526 18.21 27.25 -10.42
C LYS A 526 19.24 27.39 -11.55
N GLN A 527 19.37 28.57 -12.17
CA GLN A 527 20.29 28.79 -13.26
C GLN A 527 21.75 28.61 -12.85
N HIS A 528 22.11 28.94 -11.59
CA HIS A 528 23.47 28.83 -11.08
C HIS A 528 23.89 27.36 -10.83
N LEU A 529 22.97 26.53 -10.33
CA LEU A 529 23.22 25.11 -10.02
C LEU A 529 22.93 24.17 -11.20
N ASP A 530 21.96 24.50 -12.05
CA ASP A 530 21.56 23.73 -13.21
C ASP A 530 21.41 24.63 -14.46
N PRO A 531 22.52 25.15 -15.00
CA PRO A 531 22.49 26.04 -16.14
C PRO A 531 21.92 25.46 -17.42
N LEU A 532 21.90 24.12 -17.54
CA LEU A 532 21.34 23.40 -18.68
C LEU A 532 19.87 23.07 -18.52
N ASN A 533 19.28 23.40 -17.36
CA ASN A 533 17.90 23.09 -16.99
C ASN A 533 17.53 21.61 -17.22
N LEU A 534 18.43 20.70 -16.82
CA LEU A 534 18.26 19.25 -16.97
C LEU A 534 17.48 18.62 -15.82
N LEU A 535 17.63 19.15 -14.61
CA LEU A 535 17.08 18.53 -13.38
C LEU A 535 15.64 18.99 -13.14
N SER A 536 14.68 18.09 -13.32
CA SER A 536 13.24 18.32 -13.08
C SER A 536 12.76 19.68 -13.57
N PRO A 537 12.89 20.02 -14.86
CA PRO A 537 12.52 21.33 -15.40
C PRO A 537 11.02 21.62 -15.17
N ASN A 538 10.66 22.90 -15.15
CA ASN A 538 9.28 23.38 -15.03
C ASN A 538 8.58 22.87 -13.74
N ARG A 539 9.26 22.97 -12.60
CA ARG A 539 8.69 22.70 -11.28
C ARG A 539 8.55 23.98 -10.45
N MET A 540 9.59 24.37 -9.74
CA MET A 540 9.60 25.59 -8.92
C MET A 540 9.81 26.88 -9.74
N VAL A 541 10.42 26.75 -10.91
CA VAL A 541 10.69 27.85 -11.85
C VAL A 541 9.97 27.54 -13.16
N ASN A 542 9.16 28.49 -13.64
CA ASN A 542 8.30 28.36 -14.82
C ASN A 542 7.37 27.12 -14.80
N PRO A 543 6.62 26.87 -13.72
CA PRO A 543 5.73 25.72 -13.63
C PRO A 543 4.52 25.86 -14.57
N PRO A 544 3.92 24.74 -15.00
CA PRO A 544 2.66 24.77 -15.73
C PRO A 544 1.51 25.19 -14.80
N LYS A 545 0.34 25.48 -15.38
CA LYS A 545 -0.87 25.75 -14.63
C LYS A 545 -1.36 24.47 -13.92
N MET A 546 -1.83 24.62 -12.68
CA MET A 546 -2.29 23.49 -11.88
C MET A 546 -3.47 22.72 -12.50
N ASP A 547 -4.32 23.42 -13.25
CA ASP A 547 -5.51 22.92 -13.92
C ASP A 547 -5.29 22.58 -15.40
N ASP A 548 -4.05 22.45 -15.85
CA ASP A 548 -3.74 21.96 -17.19
C ASP A 548 -4.18 20.51 -17.34
N THR A 549 -5.34 20.31 -17.98
CA THR A 549 -5.97 18.99 -18.17
C THR A 549 -5.15 18.06 -19.05
N SER A 550 -4.18 18.59 -19.85
CA SER A 550 -3.29 17.75 -20.66
C SER A 550 -2.28 16.95 -19.81
N LEU A 551 -2.02 17.42 -18.58
CA LEU A 551 -1.13 16.79 -17.61
C LEU A 551 -1.86 15.90 -16.60
N MET A 552 -3.22 15.85 -16.67
CA MET A 552 -4.02 15.11 -15.71
C MET A 552 -4.20 13.63 -16.09
N ARG A 553 -4.23 12.76 -15.08
CA ARG A 553 -4.49 11.33 -15.23
C ARG A 553 -5.84 11.04 -15.89
N PHE A 554 -6.86 11.81 -15.55
CA PHE A 554 -8.22 11.73 -16.05
C PHE A 554 -8.61 12.99 -16.83
N GLY A 555 -7.70 13.47 -17.69
CA GLY A 555 -7.91 14.66 -18.51
C GLY A 555 -8.99 14.46 -19.60
N ASN A 556 -9.23 15.50 -20.38
CA ASN A 556 -10.30 15.55 -21.38
C ASN A 556 -10.27 14.43 -22.44
N ASN A 557 -9.10 13.85 -22.69
CA ASN A 557 -8.90 12.77 -23.67
C ASN A 557 -8.96 11.36 -23.04
N TYR A 558 -9.19 11.25 -21.73
CA TYR A 558 -9.28 9.95 -21.07
C TYR A 558 -10.56 9.22 -21.50
N LYS A 559 -10.39 8.04 -22.08
CA LYS A 559 -11.50 7.20 -22.59
C LYS A 559 -11.34 5.80 -22.03
N ILE A 560 -12.45 5.11 -21.79
CA ILE A 560 -12.47 3.68 -21.47
C ILE A 560 -12.94 2.89 -22.68
N ILE A 561 -12.20 1.85 -23.03
CA ILE A 561 -12.57 0.91 -24.08
C ILE A 561 -13.71 0.03 -23.57
N PRO A 562 -14.82 -0.12 -24.32
CA PRO A 562 -15.89 -1.04 -23.95
C PRO A 562 -15.39 -2.49 -23.88
N ILE A 563 -15.65 -3.16 -22.77
CA ILE A 563 -15.27 -4.56 -22.53
C ILE A 563 -16.44 -5.29 -21.89
N GLN A 564 -16.76 -6.47 -22.43
CA GLN A 564 -17.67 -7.42 -21.80
C GLN A 564 -16.87 -8.23 -20.76
N THR A 565 -17.16 -8.05 -19.48
CA THR A 565 -16.44 -8.74 -18.41
C THR A 565 -16.94 -10.16 -18.17
N ALA A 566 -16.05 -11.06 -17.76
CA ALA A 566 -16.40 -12.44 -17.41
C ALA A 566 -16.94 -12.57 -15.99
N LEU A 567 -16.53 -11.65 -15.10
CA LEU A 567 -17.00 -11.55 -13.73
C LEU A 567 -17.88 -10.32 -13.54
N ASP A 568 -18.73 -10.33 -12.54
CA ASP A 568 -19.56 -9.19 -12.19
C ASP A 568 -18.77 -8.11 -11.45
N TRP A 569 -18.65 -6.94 -12.06
CA TRP A 569 -18.03 -5.73 -11.51
C TRP A 569 -19.06 -4.62 -11.19
N SER A 570 -20.36 -4.93 -11.25
CA SER A 570 -21.46 -3.96 -11.07
C SER A 570 -21.36 -3.17 -9.75
N ALA A 571 -20.79 -3.78 -8.71
CA ALA A 571 -20.54 -3.12 -7.43
C ALA A 571 -19.65 -1.86 -7.53
N TRP A 572 -18.92 -1.69 -8.64
CA TRP A 572 -18.06 -0.54 -8.93
C TRP A 572 -18.68 0.41 -9.95
N ASN A 573 -19.68 -0.05 -10.70
CA ASN A 573 -20.41 0.74 -11.72
C ASN A 573 -21.46 1.64 -11.06
N VAL A 574 -21.01 2.64 -10.32
CA VAL A 574 -21.86 3.57 -9.57
C VAL A 574 -22.47 4.58 -10.51
N HIS A 575 -23.81 4.63 -10.60
CA HIS A 575 -24.55 5.57 -11.43
C HIS A 575 -24.72 6.95 -10.80
N ASN A 576 -24.66 7.00 -9.47
CA ASN A 576 -24.80 8.22 -8.69
C ASN A 576 -23.56 8.41 -7.83
N ASP A 577 -23.03 9.62 -7.80
CA ASP A 577 -21.93 10.01 -6.96
C ASP A 577 -22.42 10.76 -5.72
N ALA A 578 -22.76 10.03 -4.68
CA ALA A 578 -23.27 10.60 -3.43
C ALA A 578 -22.26 11.52 -2.71
N ALA A 579 -20.98 11.49 -3.11
CA ALA A 579 -19.95 12.28 -2.43
C ALA A 579 -19.95 13.75 -2.87
N THR A 580 -20.33 14.03 -4.12
CA THR A 580 -20.38 15.40 -4.66
C THR A 580 -21.78 16.02 -4.66
N GLU A 581 -22.83 15.24 -4.35
CA GLU A 581 -24.24 15.62 -4.51
C GLU A 581 -24.65 15.95 -5.96
N GLN A 582 -23.76 15.78 -6.93
CA GLN A 582 -23.99 16.01 -8.37
C GLN A 582 -24.19 14.70 -9.12
N THR A 583 -24.94 13.80 -8.54
CA THR A 583 -24.99 12.39 -8.89
C THR A 583 -25.83 12.07 -10.13
N THR A 584 -26.65 13.02 -10.59
CA THR A 584 -27.59 12.81 -11.67
C THR A 584 -27.10 13.28 -13.03
N LEU A 585 -25.89 13.80 -13.13
CA LEU A 585 -25.36 14.30 -14.41
C LEU A 585 -25.11 13.16 -15.40
N PRO A 586 -25.40 13.38 -16.71
CA PRO A 586 -25.11 12.39 -17.74
C PRO A 586 -23.65 11.93 -17.74
N GLY A 587 -23.44 10.63 -17.87
CA GLY A 587 -22.10 10.02 -17.87
C GLY A 587 -21.48 9.80 -16.49
N THR A 588 -22.12 10.27 -15.40
CA THR A 588 -21.68 9.98 -14.04
C THR A 588 -21.93 8.52 -13.70
N GLY A 589 -20.93 7.82 -13.24
CA GLY A 589 -21.06 6.45 -12.75
C GLY A 589 -21.12 5.36 -13.81
N GLN A 590 -21.30 5.66 -15.10
CA GLN A 590 -21.23 4.62 -16.13
C GLN A 590 -19.80 4.26 -16.50
N ASP A 591 -19.52 2.96 -16.57
CA ASP A 591 -18.24 2.41 -16.99
C ASP A 591 -18.45 1.53 -18.24
N PRO A 592 -17.86 1.90 -19.40
CA PRO A 592 -17.93 1.06 -20.59
C PRO A 592 -17.34 -0.35 -20.41
N ALA A 593 -16.47 -0.53 -19.41
CA ALA A 593 -15.95 -1.82 -18.98
C ALA A 593 -16.75 -2.42 -17.80
N GLN A 594 -18.04 -2.09 -17.66
CA GLN A 594 -19.00 -2.69 -16.72
C GLN A 594 -18.60 -2.62 -15.24
N GLY A 595 -17.77 -1.65 -14.85
CA GLY A 595 -17.24 -1.45 -13.51
C GLY A 595 -15.80 -1.89 -13.33
N LEU A 596 -15.23 -2.67 -14.25
CA LEU A 596 -13.83 -3.12 -14.17
C LEU A 596 -12.84 -1.95 -14.18
N ALA A 597 -13.04 -0.97 -15.07
CA ALA A 597 -12.14 0.18 -15.15
C ALA A 597 -12.18 0.99 -13.85
N LYS A 598 -13.36 1.24 -13.28
CA LYS A 598 -13.50 1.92 -11.99
C LYS A 598 -12.89 1.16 -10.83
N ALA A 599 -12.98 -0.18 -10.84
CA ALA A 599 -12.29 -1.01 -9.85
C ALA A 599 -10.75 -0.89 -9.94
N VAL A 600 -10.20 -0.84 -11.16
CA VAL A 600 -8.76 -0.62 -11.40
C VAL A 600 -8.34 0.78 -10.96
N GLU A 601 -9.14 1.80 -11.25
CA GLU A 601 -8.89 3.21 -10.93
C GLU A 601 -8.98 3.52 -9.42
N MET A 602 -9.45 2.59 -8.60
CA MET A 602 -9.33 2.71 -7.14
C MET A 602 -7.88 2.80 -6.66
N CYS A 603 -6.91 2.39 -7.49
CA CYS A 603 -5.50 2.59 -7.16
C CYS A 603 -5.12 4.07 -7.23
N ASN A 604 -4.94 4.69 -6.08
CA ASN A 604 -4.48 6.08 -5.94
C ASN A 604 -2.94 6.23 -5.87
N ASN A 605 -2.19 5.17 -6.19
CA ASN A 605 -0.72 5.14 -6.16
C ASN A 605 -0.04 5.41 -4.81
N ASN A 606 -0.74 5.27 -3.67
CA ASN A 606 -0.16 5.49 -2.33
C ASN A 606 1.07 4.62 -2.00
N GLY A 607 1.32 3.58 -2.78
CA GLY A 607 2.50 2.72 -2.65
C GLY A 607 2.46 1.71 -1.50
N THR A 608 1.35 1.56 -0.76
CA THR A 608 1.22 0.58 0.35
C THR A 608 1.61 -0.85 -0.08
N CYS A 609 1.42 -1.20 -1.36
CA CYS A 609 1.84 -2.49 -1.90
C CYS A 609 3.36 -2.70 -1.97
N ARG A 610 4.17 -1.70 -1.64
CA ARG A 610 5.64 -1.78 -1.61
C ARG A 610 6.22 -1.98 -0.21
N LYS A 611 5.39 -2.06 0.81
CA LYS A 611 5.82 -2.23 2.21
C LYS A 611 6.37 -3.63 2.50
N PHE A 612 7.25 -3.72 3.51
CA PHE A 612 7.90 -4.94 3.96
C PHE A 612 7.50 -5.32 5.41
N ASP A 613 6.33 -4.91 5.85
CA ASP A 613 5.77 -5.26 7.16
C ASP A 613 5.25 -6.72 7.22
N THR A 614 4.59 -7.06 8.32
CA THR A 614 4.00 -8.39 8.55
C THR A 614 2.77 -8.71 7.69
N GLY A 615 2.30 -7.75 6.86
CA GLY A 615 1.15 -7.93 5.96
C GLY A 615 1.40 -8.94 4.85
N THR A 616 0.34 -9.32 4.17
CA THR A 616 0.37 -10.33 3.10
C THR A 616 0.68 -9.72 1.73
N MET A 617 0.41 -8.43 1.54
CA MET A 617 0.36 -7.76 0.24
C MET A 617 1.66 -7.83 -0.53
N CYS A 618 1.52 -8.12 -1.81
CA CYS A 618 2.49 -8.23 -2.88
C CYS A 618 3.73 -9.07 -2.57
N PRO A 619 3.57 -10.41 -2.37
CA PRO A 619 4.71 -11.31 -2.18
C PRO A 619 5.74 -11.22 -3.30
N SER A 620 5.30 -11.05 -4.56
CA SER A 620 6.19 -10.90 -5.73
C SER A 620 7.04 -9.63 -5.64
N PHE A 621 6.48 -8.48 -5.28
CA PHE A 621 7.25 -7.26 -5.10
C PHE A 621 8.28 -7.40 -3.96
N ARG A 622 7.94 -8.09 -2.88
CA ARG A 622 8.87 -8.31 -1.75
C ARG A 622 10.15 -9.03 -2.16
N VAL A 623 10.06 -9.86 -3.17
CA VAL A 623 11.19 -10.62 -3.73
C VAL A 623 11.92 -9.84 -4.82
N THR A 624 11.18 -9.37 -5.83
CA THR A 624 11.78 -8.77 -7.03
C THR A 624 12.10 -7.29 -6.88
N ARG A 625 11.36 -6.58 -6.03
CA ARG A 625 11.36 -5.11 -5.89
C ARG A 625 11.05 -4.36 -7.19
N ASP A 626 10.52 -5.04 -8.19
CA ASP A 626 10.11 -4.45 -9.46
C ASP A 626 8.74 -3.80 -9.35
N GLU A 627 8.62 -2.58 -9.85
CA GLU A 627 7.35 -1.84 -9.84
C GLU A 627 6.23 -2.62 -10.56
N VAL A 628 6.54 -3.35 -11.63
CA VAL A 628 5.58 -4.18 -12.37
C VAL A 628 4.91 -5.25 -11.49
N HIS A 629 5.60 -5.72 -10.46
CA HIS A 629 5.10 -6.78 -9.58
C HIS A 629 4.37 -6.26 -8.33
N ALA A 630 4.27 -4.94 -8.15
CA ALA A 630 3.43 -4.32 -7.13
C ALA A 630 1.96 -4.25 -7.60
N THR A 631 1.00 -4.22 -6.67
CA THR A 631 -0.42 -3.97 -7.02
C THR A 631 -0.58 -2.65 -7.79
N ARG A 632 0.15 -1.61 -7.37
CA ARG A 632 0.18 -0.31 -8.04
C ARG A 632 0.65 -0.41 -9.50
N GLY A 633 1.76 -1.10 -9.75
CA GLY A 633 2.30 -1.29 -11.09
C GLY A 633 1.33 -2.06 -12.00
N ARG A 634 0.71 -3.12 -11.48
CA ARG A 634 -0.32 -3.89 -12.17
C ARG A 634 -1.57 -3.05 -12.47
N ALA A 635 -2.06 -2.30 -11.49
CA ALA A 635 -3.21 -1.42 -11.67
C ALA A 635 -2.96 -0.33 -12.72
N ASN A 636 -1.76 0.29 -12.73
CA ASN A 636 -1.39 1.26 -13.77
C ASN A 636 -1.30 0.60 -15.16
N THR A 637 -0.72 -0.61 -15.26
CA THR A 637 -0.69 -1.35 -16.54
C THR A 637 -2.10 -1.66 -17.04
N LEU A 638 -3.01 -2.12 -16.16
CA LEU A 638 -4.41 -2.36 -16.51
C LEU A 638 -5.14 -1.07 -16.90
N ARG A 639 -4.93 0.03 -16.19
CA ARG A 639 -5.54 1.31 -16.51
C ARG A 639 -5.12 1.79 -17.90
N LEU A 640 -3.84 1.66 -18.26
CA LEU A 640 -3.34 1.99 -19.60
C LEU A 640 -3.97 1.10 -20.67
N ALA A 641 -4.13 -0.19 -20.39
CA ALA A 641 -4.80 -1.13 -21.30
C ALA A 641 -6.27 -0.79 -21.49
N LEU A 642 -7.01 -0.55 -20.41
CA LEU A 642 -8.44 -0.23 -20.43
C LEU A 642 -8.73 1.15 -21.04
N SER A 643 -7.80 2.07 -21.01
CA SER A 643 -7.94 3.41 -21.59
C SER A 643 -7.38 3.55 -23.02
N GLY A 644 -6.91 2.46 -23.62
CA GLY A 644 -6.35 2.48 -24.99
C GLY A 644 -4.95 3.09 -25.11
N GLN A 645 -4.29 3.41 -24.00
CA GLN A 645 -2.93 3.93 -23.94
C GLN A 645 -1.88 2.83 -24.11
N LEU A 646 -2.28 1.56 -23.97
CA LEU A 646 -1.45 0.39 -24.24
C LEU A 646 -2.05 -0.41 -25.38
N GLN A 647 -1.25 -0.64 -26.43
CA GLN A 647 -1.69 -1.39 -27.62
C GLN A 647 -2.03 -2.84 -27.25
N GLY A 648 -3.11 -3.38 -27.81
CA GLY A 648 -3.58 -4.74 -27.53
C GLY A 648 -4.49 -4.87 -26.29
N GLY A 649 -4.69 -3.81 -25.51
CA GLY A 649 -5.62 -3.83 -24.38
C GLY A 649 -5.29 -4.90 -23.34
N LEU A 650 -6.30 -5.54 -22.75
CA LEU A 650 -6.13 -6.60 -21.73
C LEU A 650 -5.43 -7.85 -22.27
N GLU A 651 -5.41 -8.05 -23.58
CA GLU A 651 -4.86 -9.21 -24.24
C GLU A 651 -3.38 -9.02 -24.63
N SER A 652 -2.78 -7.88 -24.28
CA SER A 652 -1.40 -7.56 -24.58
C SER A 652 -0.41 -8.43 -23.77
N PRO A 653 0.78 -8.74 -24.36
CA PRO A 653 1.83 -9.44 -23.64
C PRO A 653 2.28 -8.72 -22.36
N GLU A 654 2.30 -7.39 -22.37
CA GLU A 654 2.73 -6.58 -21.22
C GLU A 654 1.76 -6.68 -20.03
N VAL A 655 0.45 -6.79 -20.29
CA VAL A 655 -0.55 -7.05 -19.26
C VAL A 655 -0.39 -8.47 -18.72
N LYS A 656 -0.17 -9.46 -19.59
CA LYS A 656 0.09 -10.84 -19.18
C LYS A 656 1.34 -10.93 -18.31
N GLU A 657 2.44 -10.30 -18.70
CA GLU A 657 3.69 -10.23 -17.94
C GLU A 657 3.47 -9.59 -16.55
N ALA A 658 2.77 -8.47 -16.47
CA ALA A 658 2.48 -7.81 -15.22
C ALA A 658 1.70 -8.71 -14.25
N MET A 659 0.84 -9.60 -14.77
CA MET A 659 0.04 -10.54 -13.97
C MET A 659 0.77 -11.86 -13.67
N ASP A 660 1.85 -12.17 -14.36
CA ASP A 660 2.49 -13.49 -14.33
C ASP A 660 2.92 -13.87 -12.90
N LEU A 661 3.64 -13.01 -12.21
CA LEU A 661 4.08 -13.25 -10.83
C LEU A 661 3.02 -12.90 -9.76
N CYS A 662 1.77 -12.61 -10.14
CA CYS A 662 0.70 -12.45 -9.16
C CYS A 662 0.22 -13.83 -8.67
N VAL A 663 0.47 -14.16 -7.42
CA VAL A 663 0.11 -15.44 -6.80
C VAL A 663 -1.36 -15.52 -6.34
N GLY A 664 -2.18 -14.50 -6.61
CA GLY A 664 -3.60 -14.49 -6.22
C GLY A 664 -3.86 -14.64 -4.72
N CYS A 665 -2.95 -14.14 -3.88
CA CYS A 665 -3.00 -14.28 -2.42
C CYS A 665 -4.13 -13.49 -1.74
N LYS A 666 -4.85 -12.63 -2.48
CA LYS A 666 -5.90 -11.72 -1.98
C LYS A 666 -5.42 -10.71 -0.91
N GLY A 667 -4.13 -10.65 -0.61
CA GLY A 667 -3.57 -9.70 0.36
C GLY A 667 -3.90 -8.24 0.03
N CYS A 668 -3.94 -7.88 -1.27
CA CYS A 668 -4.34 -6.54 -1.70
C CYS A 668 -5.80 -6.20 -1.36
N LYS A 669 -6.73 -7.14 -1.44
CA LYS A 669 -8.14 -6.92 -1.07
C LYS A 669 -8.29 -6.45 0.39
N ARG A 670 -7.44 -6.94 1.29
CA ARG A 670 -7.45 -6.58 2.72
C ARG A 670 -6.53 -5.42 3.05
N ASP A 671 -5.27 -5.51 2.59
CA ASP A 671 -4.20 -4.62 3.04
C ASP A 671 -4.11 -3.34 2.19
N CYS A 672 -4.72 -3.32 0.98
CA CYS A 672 -4.81 -2.11 0.18
C CYS A 672 -5.90 -1.19 0.74
N PRO A 673 -5.53 0.00 1.17
CA PRO A 673 -6.48 0.90 1.83
C PRO A 673 -7.58 1.44 0.90
N THR A 674 -7.38 1.35 -0.43
CA THR A 674 -8.39 1.71 -1.43
C THR A 674 -9.11 0.50 -2.01
N GLY A 675 -8.86 -0.70 -1.49
CA GLY A 675 -9.62 -1.90 -1.80
C GLY A 675 -9.41 -2.49 -3.20
N VAL A 676 -8.22 -2.34 -3.78
CA VAL A 676 -7.88 -2.95 -5.08
C VAL A 676 -7.80 -4.46 -4.96
N ASP A 677 -8.66 -5.21 -5.66
CA ASP A 677 -8.65 -6.69 -5.70
C ASP A 677 -7.94 -7.19 -6.96
N MET A 678 -6.61 -7.22 -6.92
CA MET A 678 -5.78 -7.69 -8.03
C MET A 678 -5.95 -9.18 -8.33
N ALA A 679 -6.34 -9.98 -7.32
CA ALA A 679 -6.57 -11.41 -7.53
C ALA A 679 -7.77 -11.66 -8.47
N ARG A 680 -8.85 -10.90 -8.30
CA ARG A 680 -10.02 -10.93 -9.18
C ARG A 680 -9.69 -10.36 -10.56
N MET A 681 -8.94 -9.23 -10.63
CA MET A 681 -8.48 -8.65 -11.90
C MET A 681 -7.59 -9.61 -12.69
N LYS A 682 -6.76 -10.42 -12.02
CA LYS A 682 -5.96 -11.46 -12.69
C LYS A 682 -6.84 -12.51 -13.39
N ILE A 683 -7.94 -12.94 -12.77
CA ILE A 683 -8.87 -13.90 -13.38
C ILE A 683 -9.45 -13.30 -14.66
N GLU A 684 -9.89 -12.05 -14.62
CA GLU A 684 -10.43 -11.32 -15.77
C GLU A 684 -9.40 -11.23 -16.91
N VAL A 685 -8.18 -10.81 -16.61
CA VAL A 685 -7.08 -10.73 -17.60
C VAL A 685 -6.80 -12.09 -18.22
N GLN A 686 -6.69 -13.14 -17.41
CA GLN A 686 -6.43 -14.50 -17.91
C GLN A 686 -7.56 -15.02 -18.80
N HIS A 687 -8.82 -14.67 -18.48
CA HIS A 687 -9.97 -15.01 -19.31
C HIS A 687 -9.82 -14.42 -20.71
N HIS A 688 -9.68 -13.09 -20.83
CA HIS A 688 -9.55 -12.41 -22.11
C HIS A 688 -8.29 -12.84 -22.89
N TYR A 689 -7.16 -13.01 -22.19
CA TYR A 689 -5.93 -13.48 -22.83
C TYR A 689 -6.10 -14.87 -23.43
N ASN A 690 -6.72 -15.80 -22.69
CA ASN A 690 -6.93 -17.18 -23.16
C ASN A 690 -7.99 -17.30 -24.25
N GLU A 691 -9.01 -16.45 -24.28
CA GLU A 691 -9.98 -16.41 -25.39
C GLU A 691 -9.28 -16.11 -26.72
N LYS A 692 -8.28 -15.22 -26.69
CA LYS A 692 -7.52 -14.84 -27.89
C LYS A 692 -6.41 -15.79 -28.24
N HIS A 693 -5.63 -16.25 -27.26
CA HIS A 693 -4.37 -16.98 -27.47
C HIS A 693 -4.50 -18.47 -27.22
N GLY A 694 -5.64 -18.93 -26.69
CA GLY A 694 -5.85 -20.34 -26.31
C GLY A 694 -5.21 -20.72 -24.96
N LEU A 695 -5.52 -21.91 -24.51
CA LEU A 695 -5.02 -22.47 -23.24
C LEU A 695 -3.72 -23.24 -23.44
N GLN A 696 -2.76 -23.08 -22.54
CA GLN A 696 -1.57 -23.91 -22.48
C GLN A 696 -1.91 -25.33 -21.98
N LEU A 697 -1.10 -26.34 -22.38
CA LEU A 697 -1.30 -27.74 -21.96
C LEU A 697 -1.31 -27.88 -20.43
N LYS A 698 -0.40 -27.19 -19.72
CA LYS A 698 -0.34 -27.20 -18.25
C LYS A 698 -1.65 -26.71 -17.62
N ASP A 699 -2.22 -25.61 -18.15
CA ASP A 699 -3.45 -25.02 -17.63
C ASP A 699 -4.65 -25.96 -17.86
N THR A 700 -4.65 -26.67 -19.00
CA THR A 700 -5.67 -27.69 -19.29
C THR A 700 -5.56 -28.87 -18.35
N LEU A 701 -4.35 -29.37 -18.06
CA LEU A 701 -4.14 -30.48 -17.13
C LEU A 701 -4.54 -30.12 -15.70
N ILE A 702 -4.06 -28.97 -15.21
CA ILE A 702 -4.30 -28.53 -13.82
C ILE A 702 -5.76 -28.14 -13.59
N SER A 703 -6.37 -27.43 -14.51
CA SER A 703 -7.77 -27.02 -14.37
C SER A 703 -8.74 -28.20 -14.33
N ASN A 704 -8.49 -29.25 -15.13
CA ASN A 704 -9.31 -30.43 -15.17
C ASN A 704 -8.98 -31.49 -14.08
N LEU A 705 -8.06 -31.22 -13.16
CA LEU A 705 -7.71 -32.12 -12.05
C LEU A 705 -8.95 -32.69 -11.33
N PRO A 706 -9.97 -31.90 -10.97
CA PRO A 706 -11.16 -32.43 -10.30
C PRO A 706 -11.93 -33.45 -11.14
N ARG A 707 -11.86 -33.35 -12.47
CA ARG A 707 -12.59 -34.27 -13.37
C ARG A 707 -11.93 -35.64 -13.46
N TYR A 708 -10.61 -35.74 -13.52
CA TYR A 708 -9.92 -37.01 -13.72
C TYR A 708 -9.35 -37.60 -12.42
N ALA A 709 -9.42 -36.90 -11.28
CA ALA A 709 -8.83 -37.32 -10.01
C ALA A 709 -9.33 -38.71 -9.57
N HIS A 710 -10.61 -39.00 -9.76
CA HIS A 710 -11.20 -40.30 -9.41
C HIS A 710 -10.68 -41.49 -10.26
N ILE A 711 -10.33 -41.23 -11.54
CA ILE A 711 -9.72 -42.21 -12.43
C ILE A 711 -8.24 -42.39 -12.10
N ALA A 712 -7.52 -41.27 -11.98
CA ALA A 712 -6.08 -41.25 -11.70
C ALA A 712 -5.74 -41.95 -10.37
N SER A 713 -6.56 -41.78 -9.35
CA SER A 713 -6.39 -42.44 -8.05
C SER A 713 -6.54 -43.96 -8.07
N GLN A 714 -7.13 -44.55 -9.12
CA GLN A 714 -7.19 -45.99 -9.29
C GLN A 714 -5.84 -46.59 -9.71
N TRP A 715 -4.96 -45.80 -10.35
CA TRP A 715 -3.66 -46.18 -10.88
C TRP A 715 -2.50 -45.40 -10.25
N PRO A 716 -2.38 -45.31 -8.91
CA PRO A 716 -1.41 -44.47 -8.26
C PRO A 716 0.04 -44.79 -8.61
N GLY A 717 0.35 -46.09 -8.80
CA GLY A 717 1.69 -46.52 -9.21
C GLY A 717 2.13 -45.91 -10.54
N LEU A 718 1.25 -45.87 -11.53
CA LEU A 718 1.54 -45.26 -12.84
C LEU A 718 1.64 -43.73 -12.73
N MET A 719 0.70 -43.12 -12.03
CA MET A 719 0.64 -41.64 -11.89
C MET A 719 1.80 -41.05 -11.10
N ASN A 720 2.36 -41.84 -10.16
CA ASN A 720 3.49 -41.42 -9.32
C ASN A 720 4.87 -41.72 -9.95
N LEU A 721 4.96 -42.42 -11.10
CA LEU A 721 6.23 -42.76 -11.77
C LEU A 721 7.10 -41.51 -12.06
N ARG A 722 6.48 -40.40 -12.39
CA ARG A 722 7.18 -39.15 -12.63
C ARG A 722 8.01 -38.69 -11.41
N ASN A 723 7.48 -38.84 -10.21
CA ASN A 723 8.16 -38.47 -8.96
C ASN A 723 9.35 -39.38 -8.64
N GLN A 724 9.33 -40.61 -9.18
CA GLN A 724 10.37 -41.60 -8.94
C GLN A 724 11.46 -41.62 -9.99
N SER A 725 11.22 -41.04 -11.18
CA SER A 725 12.16 -41.05 -12.32
C SER A 725 12.57 -39.63 -12.75
N PRO A 726 13.85 -39.25 -12.55
CA PRO A 726 14.36 -37.97 -13.04
C PRO A 726 14.20 -37.76 -14.55
N LEU A 727 14.27 -38.83 -15.34
CA LEU A 727 14.08 -38.75 -16.80
C LEU A 727 12.64 -38.40 -17.16
N LEU A 728 11.65 -39.02 -16.49
CA LEU A 728 10.24 -38.72 -16.69
C LEU A 728 9.90 -37.31 -16.15
N ALA A 729 10.54 -36.88 -15.07
CA ALA A 729 10.37 -35.54 -14.55
C ALA A 729 10.83 -34.47 -15.54
N LYS A 730 12.01 -34.64 -16.17
CA LYS A 730 12.53 -33.74 -17.22
C LYS A 730 11.68 -33.76 -18.49
N LEU A 731 11.21 -34.94 -18.91
CA LEU A 731 10.31 -35.05 -20.05
C LEU A 731 8.98 -34.31 -19.79
N ALA A 732 8.41 -34.50 -18.61
CA ALA A 732 7.19 -33.79 -18.18
C ALA A 732 7.41 -32.27 -18.14
N GLU A 733 8.56 -31.79 -17.66
CA GLU A 733 8.92 -30.37 -17.68
C GLU A 733 8.97 -29.82 -19.11
N SER A 734 9.65 -30.52 -20.01
CA SER A 734 9.74 -30.13 -21.42
C SER A 734 8.39 -30.02 -22.12
N LEU A 735 7.43 -30.90 -21.77
CA LEU A 735 6.09 -30.92 -22.38
C LEU A 735 5.11 -29.95 -21.73
N THR A 736 5.20 -29.75 -20.42
CA THR A 736 4.19 -29.00 -19.63
C THR A 736 4.73 -27.70 -19.03
N GLY A 737 6.04 -27.50 -18.96
CA GLY A 737 6.66 -26.38 -18.25
C GLY A 737 6.63 -26.51 -16.72
N LEU A 738 6.18 -27.68 -16.17
CA LEU A 738 6.16 -27.93 -14.73
C LEU A 738 7.51 -28.51 -14.29
N SER A 739 8.17 -27.85 -13.36
CA SER A 739 9.55 -28.12 -12.94
C SER A 739 9.82 -29.56 -12.53
N ALA A 740 10.93 -30.12 -13.02
CA ALA A 740 11.45 -31.41 -12.63
C ALA A 740 12.00 -31.44 -11.20
N GLU A 741 12.36 -30.28 -10.64
CA GLU A 741 12.95 -30.18 -9.29
C GLU A 741 11.93 -30.38 -8.17
N ARG A 742 10.63 -30.32 -8.47
CA ARG A 742 9.55 -30.50 -7.47
C ARG A 742 8.78 -31.77 -7.72
N SER A 743 8.55 -32.53 -6.63
CA SER A 743 7.60 -33.67 -6.64
C SER A 743 6.18 -33.18 -6.76
N TRP A 744 5.37 -33.80 -7.60
CA TRP A 744 3.93 -33.55 -7.64
C TRP A 744 3.23 -34.21 -6.45
N PRO A 745 2.01 -33.74 -6.08
CA PRO A 745 1.21 -34.41 -5.07
C PRO A 745 1.03 -35.90 -5.39
N GLU A 746 1.19 -36.74 -4.38
CA GLU A 746 1.13 -38.19 -4.55
C GLU A 746 -0.30 -38.70 -4.65
N TRP A 747 -0.57 -39.50 -5.69
CA TRP A 747 -1.83 -40.20 -5.84
C TRP A 747 -1.89 -41.36 -4.88
N LYS A 748 -3.06 -41.54 -4.20
CA LYS A 748 -3.32 -42.62 -3.24
C LYS A 748 -4.55 -43.42 -3.66
N LYS A 749 -4.48 -44.75 -3.59
CA LYS A 749 -5.63 -45.61 -3.83
C LYS A 749 -6.65 -45.55 -2.69
N ASN A 750 -6.15 -45.45 -1.46
CA ASN A 750 -6.98 -45.28 -0.28
C ASN A 750 -7.15 -43.76 -0.02
N HIS A 751 -8.17 -43.19 -0.62
CA HIS A 751 -8.52 -41.79 -0.50
C HIS A 751 -9.83 -41.57 0.26
N PHE A 752 -10.21 -40.36 0.63
CA PHE A 752 -11.34 -40.06 1.51
C PHE A 752 -12.65 -40.74 1.04
N PHE A 753 -12.95 -40.61 -0.26
CA PHE A 753 -14.21 -41.10 -0.83
C PHE A 753 -14.29 -42.64 -0.92
N ASN A 754 -13.18 -43.34 -0.74
CA ASN A 754 -13.11 -44.82 -0.64
C ASN A 754 -12.83 -45.28 0.80
N GLY A 755 -12.75 -44.37 1.75
CA GLY A 755 -12.40 -44.62 3.15
C GLY A 755 -13.60 -45.08 4.01
N PRO A 756 -13.34 -45.45 5.27
CA PRO A 756 -14.33 -46.01 6.18
C PRO A 756 -15.27 -44.95 6.83
N ARG A 757 -15.02 -43.65 6.65
CA ARG A 757 -15.86 -42.59 7.25
C ARG A 757 -17.09 -42.38 6.38
N VAL A 758 -18.23 -42.80 6.92
CA VAL A 758 -19.53 -42.60 6.28
C VAL A 758 -20.26 -41.51 7.06
N GLY A 759 -20.57 -40.40 6.39
CA GLY A 759 -21.40 -39.34 6.97
C GLY A 759 -22.87 -39.80 7.11
N VAL A 760 -23.64 -39.12 7.95
CA VAL A 760 -25.09 -39.30 8.01
C VAL A 760 -25.74 -38.86 6.69
N SER A 761 -26.90 -39.43 6.37
CA SER A 761 -27.65 -39.03 5.17
C SER A 761 -28.10 -37.56 5.22
N ALA A 762 -28.43 -36.99 4.08
CA ALA A 762 -28.95 -35.64 4.00
C ALA A 762 -30.26 -35.49 4.80
N GLU A 763 -31.11 -36.51 4.82
CA GLU A 763 -32.36 -36.47 5.56
C GLU A 763 -32.14 -36.52 7.08
N GLU A 764 -31.17 -37.29 7.54
CA GLU A 764 -30.80 -37.39 8.96
C GLU A 764 -30.19 -36.08 9.47
N VAL A 765 -29.25 -35.47 8.75
CA VAL A 765 -28.61 -34.23 9.17
C VAL A 765 -29.61 -33.08 9.24
N LEU A 766 -30.58 -33.01 8.32
CA LEU A 766 -31.64 -31.98 8.33
C LEU A 766 -32.57 -32.08 9.56
N LYS A 767 -32.62 -33.24 10.23
CA LYS A 767 -33.39 -33.48 11.45
C LYS A 767 -32.53 -33.52 12.72
N ALA A 768 -31.23 -33.43 12.57
CA ALA A 768 -30.27 -33.59 13.66
C ALA A 768 -30.36 -32.44 14.68
N SER A 769 -30.03 -32.71 15.94
CA SER A 769 -29.93 -31.70 16.99
C SER A 769 -28.65 -30.88 16.91
N LYS A 770 -27.56 -31.46 16.41
CA LYS A 770 -26.28 -30.80 16.16
C LYS A 770 -25.81 -31.11 14.72
N PRO A 771 -26.42 -30.50 13.70
CA PRO A 771 -26.08 -30.81 12.31
C PRO A 771 -24.84 -30.03 11.86
N VAL A 772 -24.05 -30.65 10.95
CA VAL A 772 -22.96 -29.99 10.24
C VAL A 772 -22.74 -30.65 8.89
N VAL A 773 -22.44 -29.88 7.86
CA VAL A 773 -22.06 -30.41 6.54
C VAL A 773 -20.55 -30.27 6.37
N LEU A 774 -19.85 -31.32 6.08
CA LEU A 774 -18.43 -31.31 5.73
C LEU A 774 -18.29 -31.31 4.19
N PHE A 775 -17.78 -30.20 3.66
CA PHE A 775 -17.37 -30.08 2.26
C PHE A 775 -15.93 -30.53 2.11
N VAL A 776 -15.73 -31.68 1.45
CA VAL A 776 -14.40 -32.23 1.17
C VAL A 776 -13.99 -31.85 -0.25
N ASP A 777 -13.02 -30.97 -0.37
CA ASP A 777 -12.45 -30.51 -1.63
C ASP A 777 -11.57 -31.58 -2.30
N THR A 778 -11.17 -31.33 -3.56
CA THR A 778 -10.38 -32.28 -4.36
C THR A 778 -9.03 -32.64 -3.71
N PHE A 779 -8.37 -31.71 -3.05
CA PHE A 779 -7.04 -31.95 -2.45
C PHE A 779 -7.15 -32.81 -1.20
N ASN A 780 -8.03 -32.46 -0.28
CA ASN A 780 -8.31 -33.25 0.93
C ASN A 780 -9.07 -34.56 0.62
N GLY A 781 -9.71 -34.62 -0.54
CA GLY A 781 -10.39 -35.82 -1.01
C GLY A 781 -9.46 -36.93 -1.54
N TYR A 782 -8.48 -36.56 -2.38
CA TYR A 782 -7.66 -37.51 -3.14
C TYR A 782 -6.18 -37.57 -2.76
N PHE A 783 -5.61 -36.51 -2.20
CA PHE A 783 -4.16 -36.42 -1.93
C PHE A 783 -3.84 -36.43 -0.43
N GLU A 784 -4.54 -35.61 0.36
CA GLU A 784 -4.32 -35.46 1.80
C GLU A 784 -5.56 -35.82 2.61
N SER A 785 -6.08 -37.00 2.38
CA SER A 785 -7.35 -37.54 2.93
C SER A 785 -7.36 -37.63 4.45
N GLU A 786 -6.18 -37.72 5.05
CA GLU A 786 -5.97 -37.70 6.49
C GLU A 786 -6.59 -36.48 7.17
N ASN A 787 -6.55 -35.31 6.51
CA ASN A 787 -7.12 -34.07 7.03
C ASN A 787 -8.66 -34.17 7.11
N ALA A 788 -9.30 -34.72 6.07
CA ALA A 788 -10.75 -34.87 6.03
C ALA A 788 -11.24 -35.95 7.01
N TRP A 789 -10.49 -37.05 7.16
CA TRP A 789 -10.77 -38.05 8.19
C TRP A 789 -10.67 -37.48 9.59
N ALA A 790 -9.61 -36.73 9.88
CA ALA A 790 -9.39 -36.06 11.16
C ALA A 790 -10.50 -35.04 11.48
N ALA A 791 -10.90 -34.23 10.49
CA ALA A 791 -11.99 -33.28 10.67
C ALA A 791 -13.31 -33.97 11.01
N HIS A 792 -13.64 -35.04 10.29
CA HIS A 792 -14.83 -35.86 10.58
C HIS A 792 -14.79 -36.41 12.01
N ASP A 793 -13.65 -36.95 12.46
CA ASP A 793 -13.50 -37.57 13.79
C ASP A 793 -13.60 -36.47 14.89
N VAL A 794 -13.00 -35.31 14.71
CA VAL A 794 -13.08 -34.17 15.67
C VAL A 794 -14.50 -33.64 15.78
N LEU A 795 -15.20 -33.45 14.64
CA LEU A 795 -16.59 -32.97 14.64
C LEU A 795 -17.52 -34.01 15.32
N SER A 796 -17.31 -35.28 15.04
CA SER A 796 -18.05 -36.40 15.68
C SER A 796 -17.75 -36.48 17.20
N ALA A 797 -16.47 -36.27 17.60
CA ALA A 797 -16.08 -36.24 19.01
C ALA A 797 -16.72 -35.05 19.76
N ALA A 798 -16.97 -33.92 19.06
CA ALA A 798 -17.70 -32.76 19.57
C ALA A 798 -19.22 -32.97 19.62
N GLY A 799 -19.74 -34.14 19.16
CA GLY A 799 -21.15 -34.51 19.20
C GLY A 799 -21.97 -34.05 17.98
N TYR A 800 -21.32 -33.65 16.89
CA TYR A 800 -22.02 -33.26 15.65
C TYR A 800 -22.35 -34.46 14.79
N GLN A 801 -23.51 -34.40 14.12
CA GLN A 801 -23.87 -35.32 13.06
C GLN A 801 -23.34 -34.75 11.74
N VAL A 802 -22.32 -35.43 11.20
CA VAL A 802 -21.57 -34.93 10.04
C VAL A 802 -22.16 -35.52 8.76
N HIS A 803 -22.70 -34.67 7.90
CA HIS A 803 -23.07 -35.03 6.53
C HIS A 803 -21.90 -34.68 5.60
N ILE A 804 -21.56 -35.59 4.68
CA ILE A 804 -20.56 -35.35 3.65
C ILE A 804 -21.27 -34.93 2.37
N ALA A 805 -21.05 -33.65 1.94
CA ALA A 805 -21.68 -33.16 0.73
C ALA A 805 -21.23 -34.00 -0.50
N SER A 806 -22.21 -34.58 -1.22
CA SER A 806 -22.01 -35.34 -2.45
C SER A 806 -23.02 -34.94 -3.50
N ARG A 807 -22.74 -35.19 -4.79
CA ARG A 807 -23.74 -35.05 -5.84
C ARG A 807 -24.89 -36.05 -5.65
N THR A 808 -26.09 -35.65 -6.00
CA THR A 808 -27.25 -36.52 -6.06
C THR A 808 -27.03 -37.65 -7.08
N LYS A 809 -27.50 -38.85 -6.78
CA LYS A 809 -27.21 -40.09 -7.47
C LYS A 809 -27.48 -40.16 -8.98
N GLN A 810 -28.17 -39.17 -9.55
CA GLN A 810 -28.63 -39.25 -10.94
C GLN A 810 -27.66 -38.71 -11.99
N ASP A 811 -26.71 -37.79 -11.61
CA ASP A 811 -26.03 -36.99 -12.63
C ASP A 811 -24.66 -37.47 -13.08
N THR A 812 -23.87 -38.16 -12.28
CA THR A 812 -22.63 -38.86 -12.73
C THR A 812 -21.98 -39.65 -11.59
N PRO A 813 -21.99 -40.95 -11.60
CA PRO A 813 -21.30 -41.78 -10.61
C PRO A 813 -19.77 -41.49 -10.63
N GLY A 814 -19.19 -41.15 -9.47
CA GLY A 814 -17.77 -40.96 -9.29
C GLY A 814 -17.26 -39.54 -9.52
N GLN A 815 -18.11 -38.57 -9.88
CA GLN A 815 -17.68 -37.16 -10.00
C GLN A 815 -18.01 -36.40 -8.72
N HIS A 816 -16.95 -36.03 -7.96
CA HIS A 816 -17.08 -35.26 -6.72
C HIS A 816 -17.28 -33.80 -6.97
N LEU A 817 -17.89 -33.11 -6.01
CA LEU A 817 -18.15 -31.66 -6.06
C LEU A 817 -16.84 -30.87 -5.99
N CYS A 818 -16.76 -29.79 -6.77
CA CYS A 818 -15.60 -28.88 -6.82
C CYS A 818 -16.07 -27.43 -6.80
N CYS A 819 -15.35 -26.56 -6.07
CA CYS A 819 -15.62 -25.12 -6.03
C CYS A 819 -15.29 -24.38 -7.34
N GLY A 820 -14.65 -25.01 -8.32
CA GLY A 820 -14.22 -24.37 -9.57
C GLY A 820 -12.89 -23.60 -9.49
N ARG A 821 -12.21 -23.58 -8.35
CA ARG A 821 -10.98 -22.81 -8.12
C ARG A 821 -9.87 -23.06 -9.12
N THR A 822 -9.66 -24.33 -9.55
CA THR A 822 -8.63 -24.69 -10.53
C THR A 822 -8.92 -24.08 -11.90
N TYR A 823 -10.18 -23.97 -12.29
CA TYR A 823 -10.59 -23.31 -13.53
C TYR A 823 -10.44 -21.79 -13.44
N LEU A 824 -10.83 -21.17 -12.31
CA LEU A 824 -10.63 -19.74 -12.08
C LEU A 824 -9.15 -19.35 -12.14
N ALA A 825 -8.27 -20.16 -11.55
CA ALA A 825 -6.84 -19.91 -11.55
C ALA A 825 -6.24 -19.85 -12.97
N SER A 826 -6.88 -20.47 -13.94
CA SER A 826 -6.51 -20.48 -15.37
C SER A 826 -7.45 -19.61 -16.24
N GLY A 827 -8.29 -18.75 -15.68
CA GLY A 827 -9.18 -17.84 -16.43
C GLY A 827 -10.36 -18.50 -17.13
N GLN A 828 -10.67 -19.79 -16.85
CA GLN A 828 -11.80 -20.52 -17.45
C GLN A 828 -13.09 -20.27 -16.66
N VAL A 829 -13.59 -19.04 -16.67
CA VAL A 829 -14.70 -18.58 -15.81
C VAL A 829 -15.99 -19.38 -16.05
N SER A 830 -16.34 -19.68 -17.30
CA SER A 830 -17.57 -20.43 -17.64
C SER A 830 -17.56 -21.84 -17.03
N LYS A 831 -16.43 -22.57 -17.13
CA LYS A 831 -16.30 -23.90 -16.50
C LYS A 831 -16.28 -23.83 -14.98
N ALA A 832 -15.63 -22.79 -14.43
CA ALA A 832 -15.65 -22.56 -12.99
C ALA A 832 -17.08 -22.35 -12.48
N LYS A 833 -17.90 -21.58 -13.20
CA LYS A 833 -19.31 -21.34 -12.91
C LYS A 833 -20.12 -22.63 -12.90
N GLU A 834 -19.95 -23.50 -13.92
CA GLU A 834 -20.62 -24.82 -13.98
C GLU A 834 -20.34 -25.66 -12.73
N HIS A 835 -19.06 -25.74 -12.33
CA HIS A 835 -18.65 -26.51 -11.15
C HIS A 835 -19.17 -25.87 -9.85
N ALA A 836 -19.05 -24.57 -9.72
CA ALA A 836 -19.54 -23.81 -8.56
C ALA A 836 -21.07 -23.96 -8.43
N GLN A 837 -21.81 -23.87 -9.54
CA GLN A 837 -23.26 -24.03 -9.53
C GLN A 837 -23.66 -25.42 -9.01
N ALA A 838 -23.04 -26.47 -9.53
CA ALA A 838 -23.32 -27.83 -9.06
C ALA A 838 -23.02 -28.04 -7.56
N LEU A 839 -21.96 -27.40 -7.05
CA LEU A 839 -21.66 -27.42 -5.62
C LEU A 839 -22.69 -26.63 -4.80
N LEU A 840 -23.04 -25.44 -5.25
CA LEU A 840 -24.04 -24.60 -4.56
C LEU A 840 -25.40 -25.26 -4.50
N GLU A 841 -25.87 -25.90 -5.60
CA GLU A 841 -27.12 -26.65 -5.65
C GLU A 841 -27.15 -27.77 -4.61
N ALA A 842 -26.04 -28.48 -4.42
CA ALA A 842 -25.93 -29.53 -3.43
C ALA A 842 -25.90 -29.01 -1.97
N LEU A 843 -25.37 -27.80 -1.76
CA LEU A 843 -25.22 -27.20 -0.42
C LEU A 843 -26.44 -26.36 0.01
N LEU A 844 -27.20 -25.83 -0.95
CA LEU A 844 -28.29 -24.89 -0.70
C LEU A 844 -29.35 -25.42 0.28
N PRO A 845 -29.82 -26.68 0.23
CA PRO A 845 -30.83 -27.19 1.16
C PRO A 845 -30.40 -27.10 2.64
N PHE A 846 -29.10 -27.25 2.90
CA PHE A 846 -28.53 -27.17 4.24
C PHE A 846 -28.37 -25.73 4.68
N ALA A 847 -27.84 -24.86 3.81
CA ALA A 847 -27.69 -23.43 4.06
C ALA A 847 -29.03 -22.75 4.38
N GLN A 848 -30.09 -23.08 3.63
CA GLN A 848 -31.47 -22.60 3.89
C GLN A 848 -32.02 -23.01 5.25
N LYS A 849 -31.49 -24.06 5.86
CA LYS A 849 -31.81 -24.48 7.23
C LYS A 849 -30.86 -23.93 8.29
N GLY A 850 -29.95 -23.04 7.92
CA GLY A 850 -28.95 -22.47 8.82
C GLY A 850 -27.85 -23.44 9.26
N ILE A 851 -27.67 -24.56 8.56
CA ILE A 851 -26.62 -25.55 8.87
C ILE A 851 -25.29 -25.08 8.34
N ALA A 852 -24.27 -25.09 9.20
CA ALA A 852 -22.92 -24.68 8.80
C ALA A 852 -22.31 -25.67 7.78
N ILE A 853 -21.69 -25.09 6.76
CA ILE A 853 -20.92 -25.81 5.72
C ILE A 853 -19.45 -25.60 6.03
N VAL A 854 -18.82 -26.66 6.53
CA VAL A 854 -17.42 -26.64 7.00
C VAL A 854 -16.50 -27.14 5.91
N GLY A 855 -15.46 -26.39 5.57
CA GLY A 855 -14.41 -26.81 4.64
C GLY A 855 -13.01 -26.72 5.23
N LEU A 856 -12.05 -27.40 4.59
CA LEU A 856 -10.69 -27.58 5.10
C LEU A 856 -9.65 -26.77 4.31
N GLU A 857 -9.68 -26.81 2.97
CA GLU A 857 -8.73 -26.07 2.15
C GLU A 857 -9.18 -24.60 2.03
N PRO A 858 -8.41 -23.65 2.59
CA PRO A 858 -8.84 -22.25 2.62
C PRO A 858 -9.10 -21.66 1.23
N SER A 859 -8.32 -22.05 0.23
CA SER A 859 -8.50 -21.57 -1.14
C SER A 859 -9.80 -22.06 -1.78
N CYS A 860 -10.26 -23.26 -1.44
CA CYS A 860 -11.49 -23.85 -1.96
C CYS A 860 -12.73 -23.31 -1.25
N LEU A 861 -12.76 -23.34 0.08
CA LEU A 861 -13.94 -22.86 0.82
C LEU A 861 -14.17 -21.37 0.62
N LEU A 862 -13.11 -20.55 0.73
CA LEU A 862 -13.25 -19.11 0.61
C LEU A 862 -13.59 -18.65 -0.83
N THR A 863 -13.46 -19.50 -1.84
CA THR A 863 -14.04 -19.25 -3.17
C THR A 863 -15.57 -19.14 -3.11
N LEU A 864 -16.24 -19.90 -2.23
CA LEU A 864 -17.70 -19.79 -2.04
C LEU A 864 -18.11 -18.42 -1.44
N ARG A 865 -17.22 -17.80 -0.68
CA ARG A 865 -17.45 -16.52 0.00
C ARG A 865 -16.92 -15.31 -0.78
N ASP A 866 -16.37 -15.49 -1.97
CA ASP A 866 -15.77 -14.43 -2.77
C ASP A 866 -16.11 -14.56 -4.26
N GLU A 867 -15.38 -15.41 -5.01
CA GLU A 867 -15.53 -15.46 -6.46
C GLU A 867 -16.91 -15.99 -6.89
N SER A 868 -17.52 -16.91 -6.13
CA SER A 868 -18.87 -17.40 -6.42
C SER A 868 -19.92 -16.29 -6.45
N LEU A 869 -19.75 -15.26 -5.63
CA LEU A 869 -20.67 -14.12 -5.54
C LEU A 869 -20.62 -13.22 -6.79
N VAL A 870 -19.60 -13.34 -7.61
CA VAL A 870 -19.39 -12.49 -8.81
C VAL A 870 -19.38 -13.29 -10.11
N MET A 871 -19.76 -14.57 -10.07
CA MET A 871 -19.93 -15.42 -11.27
C MET A 871 -21.37 -15.41 -11.81
N GLY A 872 -22.26 -14.54 -11.29
CA GLY A 872 -23.66 -14.49 -11.73
C GLY A 872 -24.46 -15.70 -11.31
N LEU A 873 -24.28 -16.21 -10.07
CA LEU A 873 -24.99 -17.34 -9.48
C LEU A 873 -26.13 -16.92 -8.53
N GLY A 874 -26.34 -15.60 -8.37
CA GLY A 874 -27.48 -14.99 -7.66
C GLY A 874 -27.58 -15.39 -6.19
N GLU A 875 -28.82 -15.31 -5.64
CA GLU A 875 -29.13 -15.53 -4.23
C GLU A 875 -28.67 -16.90 -3.69
N MET A 876 -28.53 -17.90 -4.55
CA MET A 876 -28.00 -19.20 -4.16
C MET A 876 -26.56 -19.08 -3.65
N ALA A 877 -25.72 -18.31 -4.33
CA ALA A 877 -24.35 -18.05 -3.91
C ALA A 877 -24.32 -17.27 -2.59
N ASP A 878 -25.15 -16.24 -2.44
CA ASP A 878 -25.25 -15.43 -1.21
C ASP A 878 -25.68 -16.30 -0.01
N THR A 879 -26.68 -17.14 -0.19
CA THR A 879 -27.21 -18.02 0.86
C THR A 879 -26.15 -19.03 1.33
N VAL A 880 -25.45 -19.68 0.40
CA VAL A 880 -24.40 -20.65 0.75
C VAL A 880 -23.19 -19.96 1.35
N ALA A 881 -22.78 -18.80 0.82
CA ALA A 881 -21.65 -18.04 1.32
C ALA A 881 -21.81 -17.61 2.78
N ALA A 882 -23.04 -17.27 3.19
CA ALA A 882 -23.37 -16.87 4.57
C ALA A 882 -23.17 -18.04 5.59
N HIS A 883 -23.21 -19.29 5.13
CA HIS A 883 -23.09 -20.48 5.98
C HIS A 883 -21.79 -21.27 5.73
N ALA A 884 -21.00 -20.88 4.76
CA ALA A 884 -19.71 -21.50 4.45
C ALA A 884 -18.61 -20.97 5.37
N VAL A 885 -18.02 -21.85 6.20
CA VAL A 885 -17.01 -21.50 7.20
C VAL A 885 -15.83 -22.47 7.14
N LEU A 886 -14.63 -22.00 7.45
CA LEU A 886 -13.50 -22.91 7.66
C LEU A 886 -13.70 -23.72 8.94
N PHE A 887 -13.05 -24.86 9.00
CA PHE A 887 -13.09 -25.76 10.17
C PHE A 887 -12.73 -25.02 11.47
N GLU A 888 -11.73 -24.16 11.41
CA GLU A 888 -11.28 -23.34 12.55
C GLU A 888 -12.31 -22.26 12.91
N GLU A 889 -12.95 -21.62 11.92
CA GLU A 889 -14.02 -20.65 12.18
C GLU A 889 -15.21 -21.30 12.89
N PHE A 890 -15.61 -22.46 12.40
CA PHE A 890 -16.72 -23.21 12.99
C PHE A 890 -16.44 -23.57 14.45
N LEU A 891 -15.29 -24.21 14.72
CA LEU A 891 -14.95 -24.61 16.09
C LEU A 891 -14.74 -23.40 17.01
N ALA A 892 -14.15 -22.30 16.52
CA ALA A 892 -14.01 -21.08 17.31
C ALA A 892 -15.38 -20.49 17.71
N ALA A 893 -16.32 -20.41 16.77
CA ALA A 893 -17.68 -19.95 17.01
C ALA A 893 -18.43 -20.82 18.02
N GLU A 894 -18.36 -22.14 17.86
CA GLU A 894 -19.00 -23.09 18.76
C GLU A 894 -18.34 -23.13 20.16
N ASN A 895 -17.03 -22.86 20.24
CA ASN A 895 -16.34 -22.67 21.51
C ASN A 895 -16.84 -21.41 22.24
N ASN A 896 -16.98 -20.30 21.54
CA ASN A 896 -17.49 -19.05 22.10
C ASN A 896 -18.95 -19.18 22.57
N ALA A 897 -19.72 -20.07 21.92
CA ALA A 897 -21.08 -20.43 22.32
C ALA A 897 -21.15 -21.48 23.46
N GLY A 898 -20.01 -21.94 23.99
CA GLY A 898 -19.95 -22.93 25.08
C GLY A 898 -20.36 -24.35 24.68
N LYS A 899 -20.34 -24.69 23.39
CA LYS A 899 -20.87 -25.97 22.89
C LYS A 899 -19.79 -27.06 22.70
N LEU A 900 -18.52 -26.79 22.99
CA LEU A 900 -17.38 -27.70 22.79
C LEU A 900 -16.88 -28.41 24.04
N GLU A 901 -17.58 -28.36 25.16
CA GLU A 901 -17.13 -29.00 26.42
C GLU A 901 -16.89 -30.50 26.25
N ALA A 902 -17.73 -31.19 25.45
CA ALA A 902 -17.57 -32.60 25.13
C ALA A 902 -16.27 -32.89 24.34
N LEU A 903 -15.82 -31.97 23.50
CA LEU A 903 -14.54 -32.08 22.79
C LEU A 903 -13.37 -31.78 23.74
N LYS A 904 -13.44 -30.68 24.49
CA LYS A 904 -12.37 -30.27 25.43
C LYS A 904 -12.02 -31.36 26.43
N SER A 905 -13.04 -32.05 26.96
CA SER A 905 -12.85 -33.16 27.92
C SER A 905 -12.13 -34.38 27.32
N LYS A 906 -12.06 -34.48 26.00
CA LYS A 906 -11.38 -35.55 25.28
C LYS A 906 -10.00 -35.14 24.72
N LEU A 907 -9.51 -33.95 24.99
CA LEU A 907 -8.23 -33.48 24.48
C LEU A 907 -7.10 -33.68 25.51
N THR A 908 -6.00 -34.30 25.09
CA THR A 908 -4.76 -34.44 25.84
C THR A 908 -3.89 -33.19 25.69
N SER A 909 -2.98 -32.95 26.65
CA SER A 909 -2.09 -31.78 26.66
C SER A 909 -1.06 -31.80 25.53
N ALA A 910 -0.73 -30.62 25.00
CA ALA A 910 0.36 -30.46 24.05
C ALA A 910 1.73 -30.71 24.69
N GLN A 911 2.58 -31.48 24.00
CA GLN A 911 3.93 -31.83 24.46
C GLN A 911 5.02 -30.96 23.81
N LYS A 912 4.72 -30.27 22.70
CA LYS A 912 5.66 -29.47 21.94
C LYS A 912 5.08 -28.08 21.65
N PRO A 913 5.91 -27.05 21.48
CA PRO A 913 5.45 -25.77 20.92
C PRO A 913 4.83 -25.97 19.54
N ILE A 914 3.86 -25.17 19.21
CA ILE A 914 3.13 -25.23 17.93
C ILE A 914 3.45 -23.98 17.14
N LEU A 915 4.07 -24.17 15.98
CA LEU A 915 4.44 -23.09 15.07
C LEU A 915 3.48 -23.05 13.88
N VAL A 916 2.74 -21.96 13.73
CA VAL A 916 1.63 -21.87 12.78
C VAL A 916 1.99 -20.97 11.61
N HIS A 917 1.88 -21.48 10.39
CA HIS A 917 1.88 -20.69 9.16
C HIS A 917 0.45 -20.52 8.65
N GLY A 918 -0.08 -19.27 8.72
CA GLY A 918 -1.40 -18.96 8.19
C GLY A 918 -1.40 -18.97 6.65
N HIS A 919 -2.40 -19.62 6.05
CA HIS A 919 -2.63 -19.53 4.62
C HIS A 919 -2.94 -18.09 4.18
N CYS A 920 -2.48 -17.67 3.00
CA CYS A 920 -2.66 -16.29 2.54
C CYS A 920 -4.14 -15.86 2.47
N HIS A 921 -5.05 -16.75 2.09
CA HIS A 921 -6.49 -16.48 2.11
C HIS A 921 -7.04 -16.38 3.53
N GLN A 922 -6.62 -17.23 4.49
CA GLN A 922 -7.00 -17.06 5.91
C GLN A 922 -6.59 -15.67 6.43
N LYS A 923 -5.36 -15.22 6.10
CA LYS A 923 -4.89 -13.88 6.44
C LYS A 923 -5.72 -12.80 5.76
N ALA A 924 -6.02 -12.94 4.47
CA ALA A 924 -6.81 -11.97 3.69
C ALA A 924 -8.25 -11.82 4.22
N PHE A 925 -8.84 -12.87 4.77
CA PHE A 925 -10.16 -12.84 5.39
C PHE A 925 -10.15 -12.58 6.91
N GLY A 926 -8.99 -12.36 7.51
CA GLY A 926 -8.87 -12.02 8.94
C GLY A 926 -9.09 -13.20 9.89
N LEU A 927 -8.87 -14.44 9.45
CA LEU A 927 -9.27 -15.66 10.15
C LEU A 927 -8.20 -16.22 11.11
N MET A 928 -7.02 -15.63 11.18
CA MET A 928 -5.94 -16.11 12.04
C MET A 928 -6.29 -16.18 13.54
N PRO A 929 -7.11 -15.26 14.10
CA PRO A 929 -7.57 -15.40 15.49
C PRO A 929 -8.33 -16.71 15.74
N SER A 930 -9.20 -17.14 14.81
CA SER A 930 -9.94 -18.41 14.92
C SER A 930 -9.00 -19.61 14.91
N VAL A 931 -7.97 -19.60 14.05
CA VAL A 931 -6.94 -20.66 14.00
C VAL A 931 -6.24 -20.76 15.36
N THR A 932 -5.79 -19.64 15.92
CA THR A 932 -5.09 -19.59 17.20
C THR A 932 -6.02 -20.08 18.33
N GLN A 933 -7.26 -19.60 18.37
CA GLN A 933 -8.25 -19.97 19.41
C GLN A 933 -8.54 -21.47 19.39
N VAL A 934 -8.66 -22.09 18.22
CA VAL A 934 -8.95 -23.52 18.10
C VAL A 934 -7.75 -24.38 18.52
N ILE A 935 -6.53 -23.98 18.19
CA ILE A 935 -5.34 -24.68 18.68
C ILE A 935 -5.22 -24.59 20.20
N GLN A 936 -5.62 -23.46 20.80
CA GLN A 936 -5.64 -23.24 22.25
C GLN A 936 -6.71 -24.07 22.99
N LEU A 937 -7.61 -24.77 22.28
CA LEU A 937 -8.48 -25.80 22.91
C LEU A 937 -7.67 -26.97 23.48
N ILE A 938 -6.49 -27.23 22.91
CA ILE A 938 -5.54 -28.24 23.38
C ILE A 938 -4.90 -27.73 24.69
N PRO A 939 -5.04 -28.43 25.82
CA PRO A 939 -4.46 -27.97 27.07
C PRO A 939 -2.94 -27.75 26.96
N GLN A 940 -2.46 -26.66 27.53
CA GLN A 940 -1.04 -26.27 27.58
C GLN A 940 -0.43 -25.94 26.19
N ALA A 941 -1.22 -25.76 25.13
CA ALA A 941 -0.72 -25.37 23.82
C ALA A 941 -0.03 -24.01 23.85
N LYS A 942 1.24 -23.97 23.44
CA LYS A 942 2.02 -22.76 23.19
C LYS A 942 2.03 -22.51 21.68
N VAL A 943 1.39 -21.44 21.24
CA VAL A 943 1.17 -21.16 19.83
C VAL A 943 1.98 -19.94 19.42
N ASP A 944 2.87 -20.11 18.44
CA ASP A 944 3.66 -19.06 17.81
C ASP A 944 3.25 -18.91 16.33
N LEU A 945 2.86 -17.71 15.93
CA LEU A 945 2.53 -17.40 14.53
C LEU A 945 3.77 -17.00 13.74
N ILE A 946 4.00 -17.63 12.59
CA ILE A 946 5.06 -17.23 11.67
C ILE A 946 4.61 -15.93 10.95
N GLU A 947 5.36 -14.86 11.16
CA GLU A 947 5.19 -13.61 10.42
C GLU A 947 5.73 -13.77 8.99
N SER A 948 4.88 -14.20 8.07
CA SER A 948 5.21 -14.42 6.67
C SER A 948 4.14 -13.86 5.76
N SER A 949 4.50 -13.44 4.55
CA SER A 949 3.55 -12.99 3.53
C SER A 949 2.83 -14.20 2.90
N CYS A 950 3.46 -14.87 1.93
CA CYS A 950 2.97 -16.05 1.23
C CYS A 950 4.00 -17.17 1.32
N CYS A 951 3.56 -18.44 1.24
CA CYS A 951 4.47 -19.57 1.14
C CYS A 951 5.20 -19.66 -0.21
N GLY A 952 4.72 -18.95 -1.23
CA GLY A 952 5.29 -18.95 -2.58
C GLY A 952 4.83 -20.10 -3.49
N MET A 953 4.13 -21.11 -3.00
CA MET A 953 3.63 -22.23 -3.82
C MET A 953 2.40 -21.84 -4.65
N ALA A 954 1.38 -21.28 -4.00
CA ALA A 954 0.16 -20.72 -4.62
C ALA A 954 -0.45 -21.60 -5.74
N GLY A 955 -0.90 -22.78 -5.41
CA GLY A 955 -1.44 -23.74 -6.38
C GLY A 955 -0.37 -24.24 -7.34
N SER A 956 -0.57 -24.06 -8.65
CA SER A 956 0.39 -24.48 -9.68
C SER A 956 1.61 -23.56 -9.82
N PHE A 957 1.53 -22.33 -9.36
CA PHE A 957 2.57 -21.30 -9.57
C PHE A 957 3.97 -21.78 -9.18
N GLY A 958 4.14 -22.35 -7.99
CA GLY A 958 5.43 -22.82 -7.52
C GLY A 958 5.92 -24.11 -8.18
N TYR A 959 5.07 -24.80 -8.94
CA TYR A 959 5.47 -25.98 -9.74
C TYR A 959 5.97 -25.60 -11.12
N GLU A 960 5.71 -24.39 -11.60
CA GLU A 960 6.18 -23.93 -12.91
C GLU A 960 7.67 -23.65 -12.89
N ALA A 961 8.41 -24.15 -13.89
CA ALA A 961 9.87 -24.00 -13.99
C ALA A 961 10.27 -22.51 -14.05
N SER A 962 9.50 -21.68 -14.76
CA SER A 962 9.72 -20.23 -14.88
C SER A 962 9.52 -19.47 -13.55
N HIS A 963 8.74 -20.02 -12.61
CA HIS A 963 8.40 -19.37 -11.33
C HIS A 963 9.13 -19.97 -10.14
N LEU A 964 9.86 -21.08 -10.33
CA LEU A 964 10.44 -21.87 -9.25
C LEU A 964 11.35 -21.04 -8.34
N GLU A 965 12.22 -20.24 -8.91
CA GLU A 965 13.17 -19.43 -8.15
C GLU A 965 12.45 -18.35 -7.32
N VAL A 966 11.50 -17.65 -7.92
CA VAL A 966 10.69 -16.64 -7.23
C VAL A 966 9.84 -17.29 -6.11
N SER A 967 9.31 -18.49 -6.36
CA SER A 967 8.58 -19.28 -5.37
C SER A 967 9.46 -19.65 -4.17
N LYS A 968 10.70 -20.10 -4.41
CA LYS A 968 11.68 -20.40 -3.35
C LYS A 968 12.04 -19.14 -2.58
N GLN A 969 12.31 -18.02 -3.23
CA GLN A 969 12.64 -16.74 -2.59
C GLN A 969 11.50 -16.21 -1.72
N MET A 970 10.23 -16.35 -2.15
CA MET A 970 9.07 -16.00 -1.33
C MET A 970 9.02 -16.81 -0.02
N ALA A 971 9.32 -18.10 -0.08
CA ALA A 971 9.34 -18.97 1.08
C ALA A 971 10.54 -18.68 2.00
N GLU A 972 11.70 -18.42 1.43
CA GLU A 972 12.93 -18.09 2.14
C GLU A 972 12.89 -16.71 2.81
N ALA A 973 12.00 -15.81 2.39
CA ALA A 973 11.91 -14.50 2.99
C ALA A 973 11.66 -14.56 4.51
N ASN A 974 10.79 -15.46 4.97
CA ASN A 974 10.46 -15.60 6.40
C ASN A 974 10.06 -17.02 6.80
N LEU A 975 9.28 -17.73 5.97
CA LEU A 975 8.63 -19.00 6.34
C LEU A 975 9.66 -20.10 6.67
N LEU A 976 10.53 -20.42 5.72
CA LEU A 976 11.45 -21.54 5.86
C LEU A 976 12.53 -21.28 6.94
N PRO A 977 13.12 -20.07 7.05
CA PRO A 977 14.04 -19.75 8.14
C PRO A 977 13.38 -19.89 9.52
N SER A 978 12.15 -19.43 9.69
CA SER A 978 11.42 -19.56 10.96
C SER A 978 11.24 -21.01 11.38
N ILE A 979 10.90 -21.89 10.41
CA ILE A 979 10.74 -23.34 10.69
C ILE A 979 12.07 -24.01 11.03
N ARG A 980 13.16 -23.68 10.30
CA ARG A 980 14.50 -24.23 10.57
C ARG A 980 15.03 -23.83 11.95
N ASN A 981 14.72 -22.60 12.39
CA ASN A 981 15.15 -22.11 13.70
C ASN A 981 14.37 -22.73 14.87
N ASN A 982 13.18 -23.28 14.64
CA ASN A 982 12.31 -23.89 15.64
C ASN A 982 12.20 -25.40 15.44
N LYS A 983 13.33 -26.14 15.60
CA LYS A 983 13.45 -27.56 15.25
C LYS A 983 12.48 -28.48 15.99
N ASP A 984 12.17 -28.17 17.25
CA ASP A 984 11.34 -29.01 18.12
C ASP A 984 9.84 -28.74 18.02
N ALA A 985 9.44 -27.65 17.34
CA ALA A 985 8.04 -27.26 17.22
C ALA A 985 7.27 -28.18 16.25
N CYS A 986 6.00 -28.46 16.58
CA CYS A 986 5.04 -29.01 15.64
C CYS A 986 4.65 -27.90 14.64
N VAL A 987 4.80 -28.15 13.34
CA VAL A 987 4.47 -27.18 12.31
C VAL A 987 3.05 -27.39 11.83
N VAL A 988 2.25 -26.31 11.85
CA VAL A 988 0.85 -26.33 11.41
C VAL A 988 0.63 -25.39 10.23
N ALA A 989 -0.03 -25.89 9.19
CA ALA A 989 -0.43 -25.12 8.02
C ALA A 989 -1.65 -25.76 7.34
N ASP A 990 -2.73 -24.99 7.14
CA ASP A 990 -4.00 -25.53 6.64
C ASP A 990 -4.06 -25.66 5.11
N GLY A 991 -3.25 -24.89 4.37
CA GLY A 991 -3.23 -25.01 2.91
C GLY A 991 -2.32 -26.14 2.41
N THR A 992 -2.81 -26.96 1.49
CA THR A 992 -2.03 -27.99 0.77
C THR A 992 -0.75 -27.41 0.16
N SER A 993 -0.85 -26.29 -0.55
CA SER A 993 0.30 -25.59 -1.14
C SER A 993 1.36 -25.20 -0.10
N CYS A 994 0.93 -24.78 1.10
CA CYS A 994 1.83 -24.40 2.18
C CYS A 994 2.58 -25.61 2.74
N ARG A 995 1.90 -26.73 2.97
CA ARG A 995 2.51 -27.98 3.46
C ARG A 995 3.54 -28.52 2.47
N HIS A 996 3.23 -28.52 1.18
CA HIS A 996 4.17 -28.94 0.14
C HIS A 996 5.41 -28.04 0.09
N GLN A 997 5.24 -26.72 0.17
CA GLN A 997 6.38 -25.78 0.19
C GLN A 997 7.28 -26.00 1.40
N ILE A 998 6.69 -26.23 2.58
CA ILE A 998 7.42 -26.49 3.82
C ILE A 998 8.21 -27.80 3.71
N MET A 999 7.57 -28.87 3.22
CA MET A 999 8.23 -30.16 3.01
C MET A 999 9.41 -30.04 2.03
N ASP A 1000 9.20 -29.38 0.90
CA ASP A 1000 10.24 -29.19 -0.11
C ASP A 1000 11.46 -28.42 0.45
N GLY A 1001 11.21 -27.32 1.17
CA GLY A 1001 12.24 -26.42 1.63
C GLY A 1001 12.92 -26.78 2.94
N THR A 1002 12.26 -27.57 3.81
CA THR A 1002 12.79 -27.90 5.15
C THR A 1002 12.91 -29.40 5.41
N LYS A 1003 12.31 -30.26 4.59
CA LYS A 1003 12.16 -31.70 4.79
C LYS A 1003 11.44 -32.05 6.11
N ARG A 1004 10.56 -31.14 6.57
CA ARG A 1004 9.72 -31.33 7.74
C ARG A 1004 8.26 -31.38 7.35
N ASP A 1005 7.53 -32.28 7.98
CA ASP A 1005 6.08 -32.35 7.85
C ASP A 1005 5.42 -31.12 8.51
N ALA A 1006 4.42 -30.59 7.84
CA ALA A 1006 3.45 -29.67 8.40
C ALA A 1006 2.07 -30.31 8.34
N ILE A 1007 1.29 -30.18 9.41
CA ILE A 1007 -0.03 -30.83 9.54
C ILE A 1007 -1.15 -29.78 9.52
N HIS A 1008 -2.34 -30.22 9.12
CA HIS A 1008 -3.56 -29.40 9.21
C HIS A 1008 -4.03 -29.27 10.67
N VAL A 1009 -4.72 -28.18 11.05
CA VAL A 1009 -5.29 -28.01 12.41
C VAL A 1009 -6.21 -29.19 12.79
N ALA A 1010 -7.00 -29.73 11.86
CA ALA A 1010 -7.84 -30.91 12.10
C ALA A 1010 -7.00 -32.13 12.52
N MET A 1011 -5.85 -32.35 11.86
CA MET A 1011 -4.92 -33.43 12.20
C MET A 1011 -4.31 -33.20 13.59
N LEU A 1012 -3.94 -31.98 13.90
CA LEU A 1012 -3.41 -31.63 15.22
C LEU A 1012 -4.42 -31.97 16.33
N LEU A 1013 -5.68 -31.54 16.19
CA LEU A 1013 -6.74 -31.85 17.16
C LEU A 1013 -6.99 -33.36 17.27
N ALA A 1014 -7.07 -34.06 16.12
CA ALA A 1014 -7.30 -35.52 16.12
C ALA A 1014 -6.16 -36.33 16.79
N GLN A 1015 -4.92 -35.88 16.69
CA GLN A 1015 -3.77 -36.49 17.39
C GLN A 1015 -3.85 -36.32 18.90
N HIS A 1016 -4.54 -35.30 19.39
CA HIS A 1016 -4.76 -35.03 20.80
C HIS A 1016 -6.10 -35.62 21.35
N LEU A 1017 -6.93 -36.23 20.52
CA LEU A 1017 -8.13 -36.93 21.00
C LEU A 1017 -7.75 -38.20 21.82
N ILE A 1018 -8.36 -38.32 22.99
CA ILE A 1018 -8.31 -39.57 23.79
C ILE A 1018 -9.02 -40.67 22.95
N LYS A 1019 -8.28 -41.76 22.64
CA LYS A 1019 -8.79 -42.88 21.85
C LYS A 1019 -9.77 -43.70 22.65
#